data_08bddc9177d4e79b4f13128519a37a37
#
_entry.id   08bddc9177d4e79b4f13128519a37a37
#
_cell.length_a   1.000
_cell.length_b   1.000
_cell.length_c   1.000
_cell.angle_alpha   90.00
_cell.angle_beta   90.00
_cell.angle_gamma   90.00
#
_symmetry.space_group_name_H-M   'P 1'
#
loop_
_entity.id
_entity.type
_entity.pdbx_description
1 polymer ?
#
loop_
_entity_poly.entity_id
_entity_poly.type
_entity_poly.pdbx_seq_one_letter_code
_entity_poly.pdbx_strand_id
1 'polypeptide(L)'
;MTTKRSLPHCSKHAFTEFVKLAQDQGVEELPRNRMHLDMMRDDTLSDTPYGPLIVGVSLFAKPPLAPKTVVAINPLAYIYTAFRNGGGFFHFLRSKLMAVPSSPASPWRLCLYSDEVVPGNQLAVFHSRKVWCVNFSFLEFHPHLSNENAWCPLLAETTDSLKNISCGISQVFAQLIKLFFGDDFDLRAGIQLVGPDGTQCIVRLYAVLSMFLQDGAAHKMVWGCRGDAGTKLCMLCTNLVAVKSELVDEDRSKLLVCNLIHEHQLSFATDASIRAAIKRLDAFKLTETAGAFKMRQQAIGFTWQEHGLLNDPTLEDIVFPASQFLHDWMHCVFAGGVFNIVILLCFTAVKEKATNVWDIAQAFVQNWQWPKSVKFNPCNADYFSKSRVKSNEKALQFKCTASHGLSLLPVLCLFIRGLRTRVATLNTIVCDAVDALHDLVEALVAVPLGLITADDLRSRVAHFLQVVEAAGWQLRLVPKFHWLIHLAAALARWGVIPTCWVHERKHRMVKRYGEDVRNTAAYSRSLLSETISQQLVDVEAMDAFPSELGLIRPQVAPRKERSFLLGALDFEDDDVWSVHTSASVRLTSMSTVSRGDVVLFKASDHADRFQAAQVWLLACIHGEHVALASVWEFHSSTDELTVYWQSLERPYLIPMDQLMCAVMWMQSTPELARTFIPFQFRGFKPI
;
A
#
# COMPACT_ATOMS: atom_id res chain seq x y z
N MET A 1 -5.65 -16.92 -25.22
CA MET A 1 -6.05 -15.76 -24.43
C MET A 1 -4.95 -15.28 -23.50
N THR A 2 -4.37 -16.17 -22.70
CA THR A 2 -3.27 -15.87 -21.76
C THR A 2 -2.08 -15.17 -22.45
N THR A 3 -1.65 -15.67 -23.61
CA THR A 3 -0.54 -15.08 -24.38
C THR A 3 -0.82 -13.65 -24.83
N LYS A 4 -2.06 -13.32 -25.28
CA LYS A 4 -2.41 -11.95 -25.68
C LYS A 4 -2.40 -11.01 -24.47
N ARG A 5 -2.83 -11.49 -23.31
CA ARG A 5 -2.87 -10.71 -22.06
C ARG A 5 -1.48 -10.42 -21.52
N SER A 6 -0.51 -11.32 -21.72
CA SER A 6 0.89 -11.10 -21.38
C SER A 6 1.64 -10.15 -22.34
N LEU A 7 1.01 -9.79 -23.48
CA LEU A 7 1.55 -8.88 -24.49
C LEU A 7 0.65 -7.63 -24.65
N PRO A 8 0.55 -6.77 -23.66
CA PRO A 8 -0.45 -5.69 -23.59
C PRO A 8 -0.30 -4.62 -24.68
N HIS A 9 0.93 -4.38 -25.16
CA HIS A 9 1.20 -3.41 -26.23
C HIS A 9 1.00 -4.00 -27.64
N CYS A 10 0.66 -5.29 -27.73
CA CYS A 10 0.39 -5.94 -29.01
C CYS A 10 -1.05 -5.66 -29.47
N SER A 11 -1.23 -5.04 -30.64
CA SER A 11 -2.58 -4.83 -31.19
C SER A 11 -3.28 -6.18 -31.44
N LYS A 12 -4.61 -6.19 -31.41
CA LYS A 12 -5.39 -7.42 -31.76
C LYS A 12 -5.00 -7.96 -33.12
N HIS A 13 -4.76 -7.08 -34.10
CA HIS A 13 -4.32 -7.49 -35.45
C HIS A 13 -2.94 -8.13 -35.44
N ALA A 14 -1.94 -7.48 -34.82
CA ALA A 14 -0.59 -8.02 -34.72
C ALA A 14 -0.57 -9.36 -33.96
N PHE A 15 -1.40 -9.50 -32.92
CA PHE A 15 -1.56 -10.76 -32.20
C PHE A 15 -2.22 -11.83 -33.07
N THR A 16 -3.23 -11.48 -33.88
CA THR A 16 -3.86 -12.44 -34.82
C THR A 16 -2.88 -12.93 -35.84
N GLU A 17 -2.05 -12.06 -36.43
CA GLU A 17 -1.00 -12.47 -37.40
C GLU A 17 0.08 -13.34 -36.73
N PHE A 18 0.48 -13.02 -35.50
CA PHE A 18 1.38 -13.89 -34.73
C PHE A 18 0.78 -15.28 -34.50
N VAL A 19 -0.51 -15.34 -34.15
CA VAL A 19 -1.23 -16.61 -33.93
C VAL A 19 -1.30 -17.44 -35.19
N LYS A 20 -1.60 -16.84 -36.35
CA LYS A 20 -1.57 -17.53 -37.64
C LYS A 20 -0.19 -18.14 -37.93
N LEU A 21 0.85 -17.33 -37.72
CA LEU A 21 2.23 -17.79 -37.91
C LEU A 21 2.58 -18.98 -37.00
N ALA A 22 2.15 -18.92 -35.72
CA ALA A 22 2.35 -19.98 -34.76
C ALA A 22 1.56 -21.27 -35.13
N GLN A 23 0.34 -21.11 -35.67
CA GLN A 23 -0.46 -22.24 -36.16
C GLN A 23 0.16 -22.90 -37.42
N ASP A 24 0.68 -22.08 -38.33
CA ASP A 24 1.39 -22.57 -39.51
C ASP A 24 2.64 -23.40 -39.13
N GLN A 25 3.18 -23.14 -37.92
CA GLN A 25 4.28 -23.90 -37.34
C GLN A 25 3.83 -25.08 -36.44
N GLY A 26 2.54 -25.44 -36.44
CA GLY A 26 2.00 -26.60 -35.74
C GLY A 26 1.55 -26.38 -34.31
N VAL A 27 1.31 -25.12 -33.88
CA VAL A 27 0.71 -24.82 -32.61
C VAL A 27 -0.81 -24.90 -32.73
N GLU A 28 -1.41 -25.92 -32.15
CA GLU A 28 -2.87 -26.16 -32.17
C GLU A 28 -3.66 -25.20 -31.22
N GLU A 29 -4.96 -24.98 -31.52
CA GLU A 29 -5.98 -24.31 -30.68
C GLU A 29 -5.79 -22.82 -30.38
N LEU A 30 -5.25 -22.02 -31.27
CA LEU A 30 -5.24 -20.57 -31.08
C LEU A 30 -6.33 -19.87 -31.92
N PRO A 31 -6.94 -18.76 -31.39
CA PRO A 31 -8.01 -18.05 -32.10
C PRO A 31 -7.52 -17.46 -33.45
N ARG A 32 -8.27 -17.73 -34.52
CA ARG A 32 -7.85 -17.45 -35.91
C ARG A 32 -8.14 -16.04 -36.40
N ASN A 33 -9.01 -15.29 -35.69
CA ASN A 33 -9.37 -13.92 -36.09
C ASN A 33 -9.83 -13.07 -34.90
N ARG A 34 -10.02 -11.77 -35.12
CA ARG A 34 -10.44 -10.82 -34.09
C ARG A 34 -11.79 -11.18 -33.47
N MET A 35 -12.74 -11.58 -34.29
CA MET A 35 -14.09 -11.96 -33.83
C MET A 35 -14.01 -13.17 -32.88
N HIS A 36 -13.23 -14.18 -33.21
CA HIS A 36 -13.04 -15.35 -32.36
C HIS A 36 -12.31 -14.98 -31.05
N LEU A 37 -11.35 -14.04 -31.08
CA LEU A 37 -10.72 -13.49 -29.87
C LEU A 37 -11.71 -12.73 -28.99
N ASP A 38 -12.63 -11.98 -29.60
CA ASP A 38 -13.67 -11.24 -28.88
C ASP A 38 -14.71 -12.21 -28.31
N MET A 39 -15.14 -13.23 -29.05
CA MET A 39 -16.03 -14.31 -28.57
C MET A 39 -15.41 -15.05 -27.37
N MET A 40 -14.17 -15.53 -27.49
CA MET A 40 -13.49 -16.20 -26.36
C MET A 40 -13.35 -15.31 -25.14
N ARG A 41 -13.26 -14.00 -25.35
CA ARG A 41 -13.23 -13.03 -24.26
C ARG A 41 -14.61 -12.88 -23.63
N ASP A 42 -15.65 -12.80 -24.43
CA ASP A 42 -17.04 -12.72 -23.97
C ASP A 42 -17.42 -14.00 -23.22
N ASP A 43 -17.03 -15.18 -23.71
CA ASP A 43 -17.21 -16.47 -23.05
C ASP A 43 -16.51 -16.53 -21.66
N THR A 44 -15.30 -15.95 -21.54
CA THR A 44 -14.61 -15.87 -20.23
C THR A 44 -15.22 -14.82 -19.27
N LEU A 45 -16.07 -13.94 -19.78
CA LEU A 45 -16.72 -12.87 -19.01
C LEU A 45 -18.20 -13.14 -18.75
N SER A 46 -18.78 -14.24 -19.27
CA SER A 46 -20.22 -14.51 -19.22
C SER A 46 -20.62 -15.43 -18.05
N ASP A 47 -21.84 -15.17 -17.61
CA ASP A 47 -22.77 -15.90 -16.72
C ASP A 47 -22.17 -16.73 -15.56
N THR A 48 -22.20 -16.10 -14.41
CA THR A 48 -22.10 -16.77 -13.11
C THR A 48 -23.47 -16.86 -12.44
N PRO A 49 -23.64 -17.67 -11.38
CA PRO A 49 -24.87 -17.69 -10.58
C PRO A 49 -25.21 -16.33 -9.96
N TYR A 50 -24.25 -15.39 -9.94
CA TYR A 50 -24.36 -14.02 -9.41
C TYR A 50 -24.52 -12.98 -10.52
N GLY A 51 -24.80 -13.40 -11.74
CA GLY A 51 -24.93 -12.55 -12.92
C GLY A 51 -23.60 -12.33 -13.68
N PRO A 52 -23.60 -11.42 -14.64
CA PRO A 52 -22.44 -11.15 -15.49
C PRO A 52 -21.30 -10.48 -14.70
N LEU A 53 -20.07 -10.71 -15.16
CA LEU A 53 -18.87 -10.15 -14.52
C LEU A 53 -18.79 -8.62 -14.65
N ILE A 54 -19.25 -8.06 -15.77
CA ILE A 54 -19.32 -6.61 -16.00
C ILE A 54 -20.77 -6.18 -16.01
N VAL A 55 -21.12 -5.26 -15.10
CA VAL A 55 -22.49 -4.76 -14.91
C VAL A 55 -22.57 -3.26 -15.18
N GLY A 56 -23.76 -2.80 -15.58
CA GLY A 56 -24.08 -1.38 -15.67
C GLY A 56 -24.66 -0.88 -14.36
N VAL A 57 -24.12 0.21 -13.85
CA VAL A 57 -24.58 0.89 -12.63
C VAL A 57 -25.20 2.22 -13.01
N SER A 58 -26.51 2.37 -12.73
CA SER A 58 -27.26 3.61 -13.02
C SER A 58 -27.00 4.67 -11.96
N LEU A 59 -26.71 5.89 -12.38
CA LEU A 59 -26.35 7.03 -11.53
C LEU A 59 -27.20 8.25 -11.93
N PHE A 60 -27.64 9.02 -10.94
CA PHE A 60 -28.28 10.32 -11.17
C PHE A 60 -27.24 11.32 -11.66
N ALA A 61 -27.49 11.93 -12.79
CA ALA A 61 -26.64 13.00 -13.30
C ALA A 61 -27.06 14.36 -12.71
N LYS A 62 -26.20 15.36 -12.84
CA LYS A 62 -26.53 16.74 -12.50
C LYS A 62 -27.57 17.29 -13.49
N PRO A 63 -28.65 17.93 -13.02
CA PRO A 63 -29.59 18.57 -13.92
C PRO A 63 -28.91 19.57 -14.88
N PRO A 64 -29.31 19.70 -16.15
CA PRO A 64 -30.45 19.02 -16.80
C PRO A 64 -30.09 17.67 -17.46
N LEU A 65 -28.99 17.04 -17.13
CA LEU A 65 -28.53 15.81 -17.77
C LEU A 65 -29.40 14.61 -17.38
N ALA A 66 -29.60 13.69 -18.32
CA ALA A 66 -30.27 12.42 -18.05
C ALA A 66 -29.39 11.50 -17.17
N PRO A 67 -29.99 10.56 -16.43
CA PRO A 67 -29.25 9.54 -15.69
C PRO A 67 -28.19 8.86 -16.57
N LYS A 68 -27.05 8.49 -15.96
CA LYS A 68 -25.91 7.90 -16.66
C LYS A 68 -25.63 6.50 -16.12
N THR A 69 -25.33 5.58 -17.02
CA THR A 69 -24.83 4.25 -16.64
C THR A 69 -23.31 4.24 -16.74
N VAL A 70 -22.64 3.86 -15.66
CA VAL A 70 -21.22 3.52 -15.63
C VAL A 70 -21.03 2.01 -15.56
N VAL A 71 -19.89 1.51 -16.00
CA VAL A 71 -19.59 0.09 -15.94
C VAL A 71 -18.75 -0.24 -14.70
N ALA A 72 -19.12 -1.31 -14.03
CA ALA A 72 -18.40 -1.83 -12.85
C ALA A 72 -18.23 -3.34 -12.95
N ILE A 73 -17.32 -3.89 -12.16
CA ILE A 73 -17.22 -5.34 -11.96
C ILE A 73 -18.26 -5.74 -10.91
N ASN A 74 -18.99 -6.80 -11.19
CA ASN A 74 -19.81 -7.50 -10.20
C ASN A 74 -18.86 -8.27 -9.26
N PRO A 75 -18.70 -7.86 -8.00
CA PRO A 75 -17.71 -8.44 -7.12
C PRO A 75 -18.00 -9.92 -6.77
N LEU A 76 -19.26 -10.30 -6.69
CA LEU A 76 -19.67 -11.69 -6.39
C LEU A 76 -19.36 -12.59 -7.56
N ALA A 77 -19.66 -12.14 -8.77
CA ALA A 77 -19.31 -12.83 -10.02
C ALA A 77 -17.79 -12.95 -10.17
N TYR A 78 -17.02 -11.92 -9.79
CA TYR A 78 -15.56 -11.97 -9.83
C TYR A 78 -15.00 -13.01 -8.86
N ILE A 79 -15.41 -13.00 -7.60
CA ILE A 79 -14.94 -13.96 -6.58
C ILE A 79 -15.27 -15.39 -7.03
N TYR A 80 -16.50 -15.60 -7.52
CA TYR A 80 -16.94 -16.90 -8.02
C TYR A 80 -16.08 -17.37 -9.21
N THR A 81 -15.89 -16.52 -10.22
CA THR A 81 -15.10 -16.86 -11.42
C THR A 81 -13.65 -17.15 -11.08
N ALA A 82 -12.99 -16.31 -10.28
CA ALA A 82 -11.62 -16.51 -9.87
C ALA A 82 -11.44 -17.79 -9.04
N PHE A 83 -12.40 -18.14 -8.19
CA PHE A 83 -12.38 -19.38 -7.42
C PHE A 83 -12.63 -20.61 -8.30
N ARG A 84 -13.59 -20.54 -9.23
CA ARG A 84 -13.95 -21.62 -10.15
C ARG A 84 -12.84 -21.92 -11.16
N ASN A 85 -12.09 -20.92 -11.60
CA ASN A 85 -10.98 -21.11 -12.54
C ASN A 85 -9.83 -21.93 -11.93
N GLY A 86 -9.77 -22.06 -10.62
CA GLY A 86 -8.72 -22.80 -9.95
C GLY A 86 -7.43 -22.00 -9.77
N GLY A 87 -6.28 -22.68 -9.79
CA GLY A 87 -4.98 -22.05 -9.68
C GLY A 87 -4.73 -21.35 -8.34
N GLY A 88 -3.90 -20.32 -8.37
CA GLY A 88 -3.40 -19.63 -7.18
C GLY A 88 -4.50 -19.06 -6.29
N PHE A 89 -5.52 -18.40 -6.86
CA PHE A 89 -6.60 -17.80 -6.07
C PHE A 89 -7.47 -18.85 -5.36
N PHE A 90 -7.77 -19.96 -6.04
CA PHE A 90 -8.53 -21.06 -5.46
C PHE A 90 -7.81 -21.63 -4.23
N HIS A 91 -6.54 -21.99 -4.35
CA HIS A 91 -5.75 -22.52 -3.25
C HIS A 91 -5.60 -21.50 -2.12
N PHE A 92 -5.35 -20.24 -2.45
CA PHE A 92 -5.24 -19.16 -1.49
C PHE A 92 -6.53 -18.93 -0.71
N LEU A 93 -7.66 -18.73 -1.40
CA LEU A 93 -8.95 -18.46 -0.73
C LEU A 93 -9.40 -19.64 0.12
N ARG A 94 -9.23 -20.87 -0.40
CA ARG A 94 -9.53 -22.10 0.35
C ARG A 94 -8.69 -22.21 1.62
N SER A 95 -7.38 -22.00 1.52
CA SER A 95 -6.48 -22.00 2.68
C SER A 95 -6.87 -20.95 3.71
N LYS A 96 -7.24 -19.73 3.27
CA LYS A 96 -7.71 -18.67 4.17
C LYS A 96 -9.02 -19.02 4.86
N LEU A 97 -9.99 -19.60 4.14
CA LEU A 97 -11.26 -20.05 4.72
C LEU A 97 -11.07 -21.22 5.70
N MET A 98 -10.06 -22.06 5.51
CA MET A 98 -9.70 -23.11 6.48
C MET A 98 -9.05 -22.52 7.74
N ALA A 99 -8.16 -21.54 7.58
CA ALA A 99 -7.48 -20.90 8.71
C ALA A 99 -8.38 -19.94 9.50
N VAL A 100 -9.25 -19.20 8.80
CA VAL A 100 -10.21 -18.25 9.37
C VAL A 100 -11.59 -18.54 8.75
N PRO A 101 -12.36 -19.46 9.32
CA PRO A 101 -13.68 -19.83 8.79
C PRO A 101 -14.62 -18.60 8.75
N SER A 102 -15.33 -18.45 7.64
CA SER A 102 -16.35 -17.43 7.47
C SER A 102 -17.74 -18.00 7.81
N SER A 103 -18.50 -17.25 8.61
CA SER A 103 -19.87 -17.63 9.02
C SER A 103 -20.73 -16.39 9.27
N PRO A 104 -22.06 -16.52 9.39
CA PRO A 104 -22.92 -15.39 9.78
C PRO A 104 -22.54 -14.75 11.12
N ALA A 105 -22.02 -15.55 12.07
CA ALA A 105 -21.57 -15.07 13.39
C ALA A 105 -20.16 -14.47 13.36
N SER A 106 -19.34 -14.84 12.35
CA SER A 106 -17.99 -14.35 12.15
C SER A 106 -17.75 -14.08 10.67
N PRO A 107 -18.40 -13.04 10.11
CA PRO A 107 -18.23 -12.69 8.70
C PRO A 107 -16.84 -12.09 8.46
N TRP A 108 -16.30 -12.28 7.26
CA TRP A 108 -15.07 -11.62 6.84
C TRP A 108 -15.28 -10.11 6.68
N ARG A 109 -14.20 -9.37 6.71
CA ARG A 109 -14.19 -7.91 6.76
C ARG A 109 -13.77 -7.35 5.40
N LEU A 110 -14.75 -6.86 4.63
CA LEU A 110 -14.52 -6.25 3.32
C LEU A 110 -13.85 -4.88 3.47
N CYS A 111 -12.81 -4.65 2.67
CA CYS A 111 -12.10 -3.39 2.54
C CYS A 111 -12.31 -2.80 1.15
N LEU A 112 -12.59 -1.51 1.07
CA LEU A 112 -12.65 -0.74 -0.17
C LEU A 112 -11.49 0.26 -0.23
N TYR A 113 -10.86 0.35 -1.40
CA TYR A 113 -9.86 1.35 -1.73
C TYR A 113 -10.29 2.17 -2.93
N SER A 114 -9.97 3.47 -2.95
CA SER A 114 -10.09 4.27 -4.16
C SER A 114 -9.05 5.36 -4.25
N ASP A 115 -8.68 5.68 -5.48
CA ASP A 115 -7.80 6.79 -5.82
C ASP A 115 -7.96 7.23 -7.28
N GLU A 116 -7.45 8.42 -7.59
CA GLU A 116 -7.39 8.97 -8.93
C GLU A 116 -6.06 8.64 -9.60
N VAL A 117 -6.12 8.00 -10.77
CA VAL A 117 -4.95 7.58 -11.56
C VAL A 117 -4.88 8.40 -12.85
N VAL A 118 -3.71 8.87 -13.20
CA VAL A 118 -3.45 9.57 -14.48
C VAL A 118 -2.66 8.63 -15.39
N PRO A 119 -3.33 7.98 -16.38
CA PRO A 119 -2.65 7.31 -17.47
C PRO A 119 -1.98 8.34 -18.40
N GLY A 120 -0.80 7.99 -18.93
CA GLY A 120 -0.06 8.86 -19.84
C GLY A 120 0.82 9.90 -19.15
N ASN A 121 1.17 10.97 -19.87
CA ASN A 121 2.09 12.00 -19.40
C ASN A 121 1.46 12.81 -18.25
N GLN A 122 1.99 12.67 -17.06
CA GLN A 122 1.54 13.39 -15.86
C GLN A 122 1.80 14.92 -15.93
N LEU A 123 2.69 15.36 -16.83
CA LEU A 123 2.99 16.78 -17.03
C LEU A 123 2.10 17.45 -18.08
N ALA A 124 1.18 16.70 -18.70
CA ALA A 124 0.24 17.27 -19.65
C ALA A 124 -0.72 18.26 -18.98
N VAL A 125 -1.01 19.37 -19.66
CA VAL A 125 -1.91 20.42 -19.15
C VAL A 125 -3.37 19.89 -19.02
N PHE A 126 -3.75 18.95 -19.88
CA PHE A 126 -5.08 18.32 -19.86
C PHE A 126 -4.97 16.81 -19.65
N HIS A 127 -5.64 16.32 -18.62
CA HIS A 127 -5.67 14.91 -18.24
C HIS A 127 -7.03 14.27 -18.56
N SER A 128 -7.45 14.28 -19.83
CA SER A 128 -8.73 13.71 -20.28
C SER A 128 -8.89 12.22 -20.01
N ARG A 129 -7.76 11.51 -19.76
CA ARG A 129 -7.72 10.08 -19.41
C ARG A 129 -7.57 9.81 -17.93
N LYS A 130 -7.68 10.82 -17.08
CA LYS A 130 -7.67 10.65 -15.63
C LYS A 130 -8.87 9.79 -15.21
N VAL A 131 -8.62 8.73 -14.44
CA VAL A 131 -9.63 7.77 -14.02
C VAL A 131 -9.64 7.60 -12.51
N TRP A 132 -10.83 7.41 -11.96
CA TRP A 132 -11.03 6.88 -10.63
C TRP A 132 -10.95 5.36 -10.66
N CYS A 133 -10.11 4.79 -9.83
CA CYS A 133 -10.00 3.36 -9.62
C CYS A 133 -10.55 3.01 -8.25
N VAL A 134 -11.41 2.00 -8.21
CA VAL A 134 -11.90 1.40 -6.96
C VAL A 134 -11.51 -0.07 -6.96
N ASN A 135 -10.91 -0.52 -5.86
CA ASN A 135 -10.57 -1.92 -5.63
C ASN A 135 -11.15 -2.39 -4.30
N PHE A 136 -11.35 -3.70 -4.16
CA PHE A 136 -11.76 -4.32 -2.89
C PHE A 136 -10.84 -5.47 -2.50
N SER A 137 -10.85 -5.79 -1.21
CA SER A 137 -10.13 -6.92 -0.61
C SER A 137 -10.82 -7.35 0.68
N PHE A 138 -10.29 -8.37 1.35
CA PHE A 138 -10.72 -8.77 2.68
C PHE A 138 -9.54 -8.65 3.66
N LEU A 139 -9.80 -8.20 4.90
CA LEU A 139 -8.76 -8.09 5.94
C LEU A 139 -8.13 -9.45 6.25
N GLU A 140 -8.88 -10.52 6.09
CA GLU A 140 -8.46 -11.92 6.29
C GLU A 140 -7.40 -12.36 5.27
N PHE A 141 -7.19 -11.61 4.20
CA PHE A 141 -6.09 -11.85 3.26
C PHE A 141 -4.72 -11.47 3.84
N HIS A 142 -4.67 -10.77 4.98
CA HIS A 142 -3.40 -10.54 5.67
C HIS A 142 -2.61 -11.86 5.87
N PRO A 143 -1.26 -11.89 5.67
CA PRO A 143 -0.35 -10.77 5.36
C PRO A 143 -0.28 -10.39 3.87
N HIS A 144 -1.07 -11.00 2.98
CA HIS A 144 -1.03 -10.76 1.53
C HIS A 144 -1.66 -9.44 1.09
N LEU A 145 -2.18 -8.60 2.01
CA LEU A 145 -2.69 -7.27 1.66
C LEU A 145 -1.64 -6.34 1.04
N SER A 146 -0.35 -6.67 1.18
CA SER A 146 0.76 -6.03 0.46
C SER A 146 0.95 -6.53 -0.97
N ASN A 147 0.24 -7.59 -1.40
CA ASN A 147 0.27 -8.16 -2.74
C ASN A 147 -0.82 -7.53 -3.62
N GLU A 148 -0.45 -7.10 -4.83
CA GLU A 148 -1.38 -6.49 -5.80
C GLU A 148 -2.54 -7.42 -6.19
N ASN A 149 -2.31 -8.75 -6.21
CA ASN A 149 -3.31 -9.76 -6.54
C ASN A 149 -4.38 -9.96 -5.45
N ALA A 150 -4.12 -9.56 -4.22
CA ALA A 150 -5.09 -9.59 -3.13
C ALA A 150 -6.16 -8.48 -3.25
N TRP A 151 -5.99 -7.53 -4.16
CA TRP A 151 -6.92 -6.43 -4.39
C TRP A 151 -7.60 -6.57 -5.75
N CYS A 152 -8.91 -6.72 -5.73
CA CYS A 152 -9.71 -6.99 -6.90
C CYS A 152 -10.26 -5.68 -7.49
N PRO A 153 -10.14 -5.41 -8.79
CA PRO A 153 -10.70 -4.21 -9.41
C PRO A 153 -12.23 -4.25 -9.37
N LEU A 154 -12.84 -3.10 -9.07
CA LEU A 154 -14.28 -2.91 -9.01
C LEU A 154 -14.75 -1.87 -10.02
N LEU A 155 -13.99 -0.77 -10.19
CA LEU A 155 -14.31 0.34 -11.09
C LEU A 155 -13.03 0.95 -11.68
N ALA A 156 -13.11 1.37 -12.95
CA ALA A 156 -12.17 2.30 -13.58
C ALA A 156 -12.97 3.26 -14.47
N GLU A 157 -13.35 4.43 -13.93
CA GLU A 157 -14.20 5.42 -14.64
C GLU A 157 -13.49 6.76 -14.76
N THR A 158 -13.65 7.44 -15.91
CA THR A 158 -12.99 8.72 -16.13
C THR A 158 -13.48 9.79 -15.17
N THR A 159 -12.59 10.63 -14.69
CA THR A 159 -12.93 11.76 -13.82
C THR A 159 -13.90 12.72 -14.49
N ASP A 160 -13.77 12.94 -15.80
CA ASP A 160 -14.69 13.82 -16.56
C ASP A 160 -16.11 13.25 -16.63
N SER A 161 -16.24 11.93 -16.71
CA SER A 161 -17.53 11.26 -16.59
C SER A 161 -18.16 11.51 -15.22
N LEU A 162 -17.39 11.37 -14.15
CA LEU A 162 -17.86 11.51 -12.78
C LEU A 162 -18.20 12.95 -12.38
N LYS A 163 -17.63 13.95 -13.04
CA LYS A 163 -18.00 15.38 -12.83
C LYS A 163 -19.46 15.68 -13.12
N ASN A 164 -20.06 14.91 -14.03
CA ASN A 164 -21.46 15.07 -14.44
C ASN A 164 -22.44 14.29 -13.57
N ILE A 165 -21.96 13.43 -12.68
CA ILE A 165 -22.77 12.68 -11.74
C ILE A 165 -23.16 13.58 -10.56
N SER A 166 -24.42 13.50 -10.11
CA SER A 166 -24.85 14.13 -8.86
C SER A 166 -24.08 13.54 -7.71
N CYS A 167 -23.49 14.36 -6.83
CA CYS A 167 -22.65 13.93 -5.73
C CYS A 167 -21.35 13.18 -6.12
N GLY A 168 -21.05 13.03 -7.43
CA GLY A 168 -19.82 12.47 -7.96
C GLY A 168 -19.49 11.08 -7.43
N ILE A 169 -18.26 10.87 -6.95
CA ILE A 169 -17.77 9.58 -6.49
C ILE A 169 -18.51 9.05 -5.26
N SER A 170 -19.11 9.91 -4.43
CA SER A 170 -19.90 9.49 -3.26
C SER A 170 -21.13 8.67 -3.67
N GLN A 171 -21.86 9.10 -4.71
CA GLN A 171 -22.98 8.34 -5.26
C GLN A 171 -22.49 7.02 -5.90
N VAL A 172 -21.35 7.06 -6.59
CA VAL A 172 -20.76 5.84 -7.15
C VAL A 172 -20.48 4.81 -6.06
N PHE A 173 -19.88 5.22 -4.94
CA PHE A 173 -19.63 4.32 -3.82
C PHE A 173 -20.91 3.74 -3.24
N ALA A 174 -21.96 4.56 -3.09
CA ALA A 174 -23.26 4.07 -2.63
C ALA A 174 -23.79 2.94 -3.53
N GLN A 175 -23.67 3.07 -4.83
CA GLN A 175 -24.13 2.05 -5.77
C GLN A 175 -23.18 0.83 -5.84
N LEU A 176 -21.86 1.04 -5.74
CA LEU A 176 -20.90 -0.07 -5.73
C LEU A 176 -21.07 -0.95 -4.49
N ILE A 177 -21.37 -0.38 -3.32
CA ILE A 177 -21.63 -1.14 -2.09
C ILE A 177 -22.87 -2.02 -2.25
N LYS A 178 -23.89 -1.57 -2.98
CA LYS A 178 -25.10 -2.37 -3.28
C LYS A 178 -24.81 -3.59 -4.16
N LEU A 179 -23.70 -3.62 -4.90
CA LEU A 179 -23.27 -4.82 -5.62
C LEU A 179 -22.79 -5.95 -4.68
N PHE A 180 -22.40 -5.62 -3.44
CA PHE A 180 -22.05 -6.60 -2.42
C PHE A 180 -23.23 -6.97 -1.50
N PHE A 181 -24.13 -6.00 -1.25
CA PHE A 181 -25.14 -6.05 -0.21
C PHE A 181 -26.52 -5.61 -0.76
N GLY A 182 -26.87 -6.08 -1.95
CA GLY A 182 -28.16 -5.75 -2.60
C GLY A 182 -29.25 -6.75 -2.29
N ASP A 183 -30.44 -6.49 -2.86
CA ASP A 183 -31.63 -7.31 -2.64
C ASP A 183 -31.52 -8.70 -3.26
N ASP A 184 -30.86 -8.82 -4.43
CA ASP A 184 -30.73 -10.07 -5.15
C ASP A 184 -29.68 -11.00 -4.47
N PHE A 185 -28.57 -10.41 -4.05
CA PHE A 185 -27.47 -11.12 -3.40
C PHE A 185 -26.84 -10.24 -2.31
N ASP A 186 -26.80 -10.76 -1.09
CA ASP A 186 -26.20 -10.09 0.07
C ASP A 186 -25.07 -10.93 0.61
N LEU A 187 -23.85 -10.38 0.59
CA LEU A 187 -22.67 -11.07 1.12
C LEU A 187 -22.75 -11.35 2.63
N ARG A 188 -23.60 -10.63 3.36
CA ARG A 188 -23.92 -10.92 4.78
C ARG A 188 -24.69 -12.23 4.93
N ALA A 189 -25.57 -12.55 3.94
CA ALA A 189 -26.29 -13.83 3.88
C ALA A 189 -25.42 -14.98 3.34
N GLY A 190 -24.27 -14.64 2.77
CA GLY A 190 -23.26 -15.55 2.25
C GLY A 190 -23.47 -15.98 0.81
N ILE A 191 -22.37 -16.07 0.08
CA ILE A 191 -22.34 -16.58 -1.29
C ILE A 191 -21.72 -17.98 -1.32
N GLN A 192 -22.20 -18.82 -2.22
CA GLN A 192 -21.67 -20.15 -2.45
C GLN A 192 -20.62 -20.10 -3.57
N LEU A 193 -19.44 -20.61 -3.30
CA LEU A 193 -18.34 -20.72 -4.26
C LEU A 193 -18.12 -22.20 -4.59
N VAL A 194 -17.97 -22.49 -5.87
CA VAL A 194 -17.76 -23.85 -6.40
C VAL A 194 -16.37 -23.90 -7.03
N GLY A 195 -15.56 -24.86 -6.60
CA GLY A 195 -14.21 -25.06 -7.12
C GLY A 195 -14.15 -25.61 -8.54
N PRO A 196 -12.96 -25.75 -9.11
CA PRO A 196 -12.77 -26.19 -10.50
C PRO A 196 -13.33 -27.60 -10.76
N ASP A 197 -13.34 -28.47 -9.74
CA ASP A 197 -13.86 -29.85 -9.84
C ASP A 197 -15.39 -29.95 -9.65
N GLY A 198 -16.09 -28.83 -9.75
CA GLY A 198 -17.54 -28.76 -9.62
C GLY A 198 -18.03 -29.03 -8.19
N THR A 199 -18.77 -30.11 -7.96
CA THR A 199 -19.40 -30.38 -6.67
C THR A 199 -18.46 -30.87 -5.55
N GLN A 200 -17.19 -31.17 -5.84
CA GLN A 200 -16.26 -31.70 -4.83
C GLN A 200 -15.73 -30.65 -3.86
N CYS A 201 -15.71 -29.37 -4.25
CA CYS A 201 -15.30 -28.28 -3.38
C CYS A 201 -16.34 -27.15 -3.41
N ILE A 202 -17.22 -27.13 -2.42
CA ILE A 202 -18.21 -26.07 -2.22
C ILE A 202 -17.91 -25.38 -0.89
N VAL A 203 -17.71 -24.07 -0.91
CA VAL A 203 -17.50 -23.26 0.28
C VAL A 203 -18.48 -22.08 0.31
N ARG A 204 -18.77 -21.55 1.50
CA ARG A 204 -19.55 -20.32 1.65
C ARG A 204 -18.69 -19.21 2.21
N LEU A 205 -18.88 -18.01 1.67
CA LEU A 205 -18.20 -16.80 2.10
C LEU A 205 -19.24 -15.78 2.56
N TYR A 206 -19.12 -15.37 3.83
CA TYR A 206 -19.91 -14.31 4.45
C TYR A 206 -19.00 -13.12 4.70
N ALA A 207 -19.44 -11.90 4.40
CA ALA A 207 -18.66 -10.75 4.76
C ALA A 207 -19.52 -9.52 5.07
N VAL A 208 -18.93 -8.57 5.80
CA VAL A 208 -19.49 -7.25 6.10
C VAL A 208 -18.52 -6.16 5.66
N LEU A 209 -19.05 -5.00 5.31
CA LEU A 209 -18.22 -3.82 5.01
C LEU A 209 -17.54 -3.36 6.29
N SER A 210 -16.22 -3.24 6.24
CA SER A 210 -15.42 -2.96 7.44
C SER A 210 -14.51 -1.74 7.31
N MET A 211 -13.99 -1.43 6.11
CA MET A 211 -12.96 -0.43 5.99
C MET A 211 -12.99 0.30 4.65
N PHE A 212 -12.76 1.62 4.71
CA PHE A 212 -12.39 2.45 3.56
C PHE A 212 -10.94 2.92 3.73
N LEU A 213 -10.07 2.40 2.90
CA LEU A 213 -8.66 2.78 2.82
C LEU A 213 -8.48 3.78 1.68
N GLN A 214 -8.23 5.03 2.00
CA GLN A 214 -8.17 6.12 1.01
C GLN A 214 -7.17 7.19 1.43
N ASP A 215 -6.70 7.98 0.47
CA ASP A 215 -5.99 9.21 0.76
C ASP A 215 -6.96 10.30 1.27
N GLY A 216 -6.41 11.42 1.76
CA GLY A 216 -7.23 12.49 2.30
C GLY A 216 -8.15 13.16 1.26
N ALA A 217 -7.79 13.16 -0.03
CA ALA A 217 -8.59 13.75 -1.09
C ALA A 217 -9.77 12.82 -1.47
N ALA A 218 -9.51 11.52 -1.61
CA ALA A 218 -10.54 10.54 -1.87
C ALA A 218 -11.54 10.47 -0.71
N HIS A 219 -11.09 10.49 0.54
CA HIS A 219 -11.97 10.54 1.71
C HIS A 219 -12.93 11.74 1.66
N LYS A 220 -12.43 12.94 1.32
CA LYS A 220 -13.29 14.13 1.21
C LYS A 220 -14.41 13.92 0.18
N MET A 221 -14.07 13.34 -0.96
CA MET A 221 -15.04 13.17 -2.04
C MET A 221 -16.04 12.05 -1.75
N VAL A 222 -15.58 10.92 -1.20
CA VAL A 222 -16.45 9.78 -0.90
C VAL A 222 -17.40 10.07 0.25
N TRP A 223 -16.91 10.62 1.35
CA TRP A 223 -17.69 10.91 2.54
C TRP A 223 -18.40 12.28 2.51
N GLY A 224 -18.11 13.11 1.51
CA GLY A 224 -18.63 14.48 1.46
C GLY A 224 -18.08 15.37 2.58
N CYS A 225 -17.01 14.97 3.29
CA CYS A 225 -16.43 15.78 4.35
C CYS A 225 -15.57 16.91 3.78
N ARG A 226 -15.53 18.04 4.49
CA ARG A 226 -14.76 19.23 4.07
C ARG A 226 -13.25 19.06 4.30
N GLY A 227 -12.87 18.26 5.28
CA GLY A 227 -11.47 17.99 5.63
C GLY A 227 -10.66 19.26 5.89
N ASP A 228 -9.38 19.23 5.50
CA ASP A 228 -8.39 20.31 5.68
C ASP A 228 -8.75 21.64 5.00
N ALA A 229 -9.68 21.67 4.06
CA ALA A 229 -10.19 22.88 3.43
C ALA A 229 -11.42 23.49 4.15
N GLY A 230 -11.94 22.81 5.18
CA GLY A 230 -13.12 23.21 5.94
C GLY A 230 -12.82 23.79 7.32
N THR A 231 -13.87 24.19 8.01
CA THR A 231 -13.81 24.60 9.41
C THR A 231 -13.43 23.43 10.31
N LYS A 232 -14.07 22.26 10.13
CA LYS A 232 -13.72 20.99 10.79
C LYS A 232 -12.82 20.19 9.87
N LEU A 233 -11.56 20.06 10.26
CA LEU A 233 -10.52 19.44 9.43
C LEU A 233 -10.48 17.90 9.53
N CYS A 234 -11.14 17.31 10.52
CA CYS A 234 -11.20 15.89 10.74
C CYS A 234 -12.65 15.45 10.98
N MET A 235 -13.14 14.46 10.23
CA MET A 235 -14.48 13.93 10.46
C MET A 235 -14.58 13.01 11.69
N LEU A 236 -13.44 12.50 12.17
CA LEU A 236 -13.37 11.64 13.36
C LEU A 236 -13.31 12.42 14.68
N CYS A 237 -13.26 13.77 14.63
CA CYS A 237 -13.22 14.63 15.81
C CYS A 237 -14.35 15.67 15.76
N THR A 238 -15.10 15.80 16.85
CA THR A 238 -16.22 16.76 16.93
C THR A 238 -15.77 18.14 17.36
N ASN A 239 -14.73 18.25 18.19
CA ASN A 239 -14.27 19.50 18.79
C ASN A 239 -13.00 20.10 18.17
N LEU A 240 -12.51 19.56 17.06
CA LEU A 240 -11.29 20.06 16.38
C LEU A 240 -11.65 20.98 15.22
N VAL A 241 -11.06 22.19 15.19
CA VAL A 241 -11.31 23.22 14.16
C VAL A 241 -10.02 23.78 13.59
N ALA A 242 -10.07 24.34 12.39
CA ALA A 242 -8.93 25.02 11.78
C ALA A 242 -8.67 26.36 12.49
N VAL A 243 -7.39 26.74 12.62
CA VAL A 243 -6.94 27.98 13.28
C VAL A 243 -7.63 29.24 12.72
N LYS A 244 -7.92 29.26 11.42
CA LYS A 244 -8.50 30.41 10.72
C LYS A 244 -10.03 30.45 10.75
N SER A 245 -10.68 29.50 11.40
CA SER A 245 -12.12 29.42 11.34
C SER A 245 -12.78 30.23 12.44
N GLU A 246 -13.68 31.16 12.06
CA GLU A 246 -14.60 31.87 12.94
C GLU A 246 -15.99 31.24 12.97
N LEU A 247 -16.27 30.33 12.04
CA LEU A 247 -17.57 29.69 11.85
C LEU A 247 -17.65 28.41 12.66
N VAL A 248 -18.27 28.48 13.81
CA VAL A 248 -18.53 27.32 14.66
C VAL A 248 -19.98 27.25 15.03
N ASP A 249 -20.53 26.06 14.97
CA ASP A 249 -21.95 25.77 15.29
C ASP A 249 -22.11 25.27 16.73
N GLU A 250 -21.02 25.26 17.52
CA GLU A 250 -20.95 24.71 18.86
C GLU A 250 -20.31 25.70 19.83
N ASP A 251 -20.41 25.44 21.14
CA ASP A 251 -19.77 26.22 22.16
C ASP A 251 -18.26 26.35 21.94
N ARG A 252 -17.81 27.56 21.60
CA ARG A 252 -16.42 27.87 21.29
C ARG A 252 -15.44 27.51 22.40
N SER A 253 -15.88 27.52 23.66
CA SER A 253 -15.05 27.16 24.80
C SER A 253 -14.56 25.72 24.78
N LYS A 254 -15.24 24.84 24.05
CA LYS A 254 -14.91 23.41 23.93
C LYS A 254 -14.14 23.07 22.65
N LEU A 255 -13.89 24.06 21.78
CA LEU A 255 -13.22 23.84 20.50
C LEU A 255 -11.70 23.91 20.67
N LEU A 256 -11.02 22.96 20.02
CA LEU A 256 -9.57 22.89 19.94
C LEU A 256 -9.08 23.35 18.57
N VAL A 257 -7.96 24.02 18.57
CA VAL A 257 -7.32 24.48 17.32
C VAL A 257 -6.43 23.35 16.76
N CYS A 258 -6.30 23.28 15.43
CA CYS A 258 -5.65 22.17 14.72
C CYS A 258 -4.17 21.93 15.08
N ASN A 259 -3.48 22.87 15.73
CA ASN A 259 -2.12 22.68 16.21
C ASN A 259 -2.01 22.07 17.61
N LEU A 260 -3.12 21.70 18.25
CA LEU A 260 -3.13 20.92 19.48
C LEU A 260 -3.04 19.42 19.14
N ILE A 261 -2.21 18.73 19.91
CA ILE A 261 -1.81 17.35 19.66
C ILE A 261 -2.09 16.39 20.83
N HIS A 262 -2.86 16.84 21.81
CA HIS A 262 -3.17 16.05 23.01
C HIS A 262 -4.44 15.23 22.81
N GLU A 263 -4.30 13.93 22.62
CA GLU A 263 -5.42 12.99 22.38
C GLU A 263 -6.52 13.10 23.46
N HIS A 264 -6.14 13.26 24.73
CA HIS A 264 -7.09 13.33 25.86
C HIS A 264 -8.01 14.56 25.83
N GLN A 265 -7.70 15.57 25.03
CA GLN A 265 -8.55 16.76 24.84
C GLN A 265 -9.53 16.60 23.67
N LEU A 266 -9.36 15.55 22.84
CA LEU A 266 -10.19 15.32 21.67
C LEU A 266 -11.51 14.64 22.05
N SER A 267 -12.59 15.10 21.44
CA SER A 267 -13.89 14.44 21.45
C SER A 267 -14.07 13.70 20.14
N PHE A 268 -14.04 12.37 20.19
CA PHE A 268 -14.17 11.55 18.99
C PHE A 268 -15.61 11.48 18.49
N ALA A 269 -15.76 11.53 17.17
CA ALA A 269 -17.04 11.31 16.52
C ALA A 269 -17.43 9.83 16.60
N THR A 270 -18.73 9.58 16.68
CA THR A 270 -19.34 8.26 16.53
C THR A 270 -20.14 8.19 15.25
N ASP A 271 -20.46 6.96 14.78
CA ASP A 271 -21.32 6.78 13.62
C ASP A 271 -22.66 7.52 13.80
N ALA A 272 -23.25 7.41 14.99
CA ALA A 272 -24.49 8.11 15.34
C ALA A 272 -24.34 9.62 15.29
N SER A 273 -23.22 10.19 15.79
CA SER A 273 -22.99 11.65 15.78
C SER A 273 -22.82 12.20 14.35
N ILE A 274 -22.14 11.47 13.48
CA ILE A 274 -21.98 11.84 12.05
C ILE A 274 -23.33 11.76 11.34
N ARG A 275 -24.11 10.69 11.53
CA ARG A 275 -25.46 10.57 10.96
C ARG A 275 -26.39 11.66 11.44
N ALA A 276 -26.36 12.01 12.74
CA ALA A 276 -27.11 13.13 13.28
C ALA A 276 -26.71 14.47 12.63
N ALA A 277 -25.42 14.66 12.36
CA ALA A 277 -24.93 15.85 11.64
C ALA A 277 -25.47 15.93 10.20
N ILE A 278 -25.53 14.81 9.48
CA ILE A 278 -26.11 14.73 8.13
C ILE A 278 -27.63 15.01 8.16
N LYS A 279 -28.37 14.37 9.10
CA LYS A 279 -29.82 14.61 9.27
C LYS A 279 -30.11 16.09 9.61
N ARG A 280 -29.26 16.78 10.38
CA ARG A 280 -29.37 18.23 10.60
C ARG A 280 -29.20 19.02 9.30
N LEU A 281 -28.27 18.60 8.41
CA LEU A 281 -28.12 19.26 7.09
C LEU A 281 -29.35 19.09 6.23
N ASP A 282 -30.05 17.95 6.26
CA ASP A 282 -31.31 17.74 5.56
C ASP A 282 -32.38 18.75 6.01
N ALA A 283 -32.51 18.96 7.32
CA ALA A 283 -33.43 19.93 7.88
C ALA A 283 -33.07 21.37 7.49
N PHE A 284 -31.83 21.78 7.58
CA PHE A 284 -31.37 23.12 7.19
C PHE A 284 -31.53 23.38 5.68
N LYS A 285 -31.33 22.36 4.86
CA LYS A 285 -31.55 22.47 3.40
C LYS A 285 -32.97 22.90 3.03
N LEU A 286 -33.95 22.48 3.83
CA LEU A 286 -35.39 22.80 3.60
C LEU A 286 -35.80 24.17 4.12
N THR A 287 -35.06 24.71 5.14
CA THR A 287 -35.50 25.88 5.89
C THR A 287 -34.62 27.12 5.70
N GLU A 288 -33.37 26.95 5.26
CA GLU A 288 -32.44 28.06 5.15
C GLU A 288 -32.21 28.55 3.73
N THR A 289 -31.76 29.80 3.60
CA THR A 289 -31.29 30.35 2.33
C THR A 289 -30.01 29.63 1.87
N ALA A 290 -29.72 29.66 0.56
CA ALA A 290 -28.53 29.01 -0.01
C ALA A 290 -27.21 29.51 0.66
N GLY A 291 -27.15 30.80 1.02
CA GLY A 291 -25.98 31.39 1.72
C GLY A 291 -25.82 30.85 3.13
N ALA A 292 -26.90 30.89 3.92
CA ALA A 292 -26.92 30.35 5.29
C ALA A 292 -26.61 28.84 5.28
N PHE A 293 -27.22 28.08 4.40
CA PHE A 293 -26.97 26.66 4.25
C PHE A 293 -25.51 26.33 3.90
N LYS A 294 -24.87 27.13 3.03
CA LYS A 294 -23.43 26.98 2.73
C LYS A 294 -22.57 27.17 3.99
N MET A 295 -22.90 28.12 4.85
CA MET A 295 -22.21 28.34 6.13
C MET A 295 -22.42 27.16 7.10
N ARG A 296 -23.66 26.61 7.16
CA ARG A 296 -23.97 25.42 7.96
C ARG A 296 -23.11 24.22 7.55
N GLN A 297 -23.01 23.96 6.26
CA GLN A 297 -22.16 22.88 5.75
C GLN A 297 -20.69 23.04 6.17
N GLN A 298 -20.20 24.28 6.21
CA GLN A 298 -18.83 24.54 6.66
C GLN A 298 -18.67 24.30 8.17
N ALA A 299 -19.62 24.80 8.97
CA ALA A 299 -19.59 24.65 10.42
C ALA A 299 -19.72 23.17 10.85
N ILE A 300 -20.65 22.43 10.22
CA ILE A 300 -20.86 21.01 10.51
C ILE A 300 -19.71 20.13 9.95
N GLY A 301 -19.04 20.60 8.90
CA GLY A 301 -17.88 19.91 8.31
C GLY A 301 -18.21 18.92 7.19
N PHE A 302 -19.45 18.91 6.69
CA PHE A 302 -19.89 18.07 5.57
C PHE A 302 -20.55 18.89 4.45
N THR A 303 -20.38 18.41 3.25
CA THR A 303 -21.15 18.88 2.09
C THR A 303 -22.39 18.00 1.97
N TRP A 304 -23.57 18.62 1.94
CA TRP A 304 -24.80 17.88 1.75
C TRP A 304 -24.87 17.26 0.35
N GLN A 305 -25.24 15.99 0.29
CA GLN A 305 -25.23 15.17 -0.93
C GLN A 305 -26.47 14.31 -0.99
N GLU A 306 -27.48 14.74 -1.75
CA GLU A 306 -28.80 14.08 -1.86
C GLU A 306 -28.70 12.58 -2.19
N HIS A 307 -27.83 12.23 -3.11
CA HIS A 307 -27.59 10.85 -3.55
C HIS A 307 -26.22 10.32 -3.09
N GLY A 308 -25.65 10.95 -2.07
CA GLY A 308 -24.32 10.56 -1.54
C GLY A 308 -24.39 9.36 -0.60
N LEU A 309 -23.22 8.82 -0.32
CA LEU A 309 -23.04 7.63 0.51
C LEU A 309 -23.71 7.70 1.89
N LEU A 310 -23.68 8.88 2.54
CA LEU A 310 -24.25 9.06 3.88
C LEU A 310 -25.74 9.34 3.91
N ASN A 311 -26.34 9.69 2.77
CA ASN A 311 -27.78 10.02 2.63
C ASN A 311 -28.57 8.87 2.02
N ASP A 312 -27.93 7.79 1.58
CA ASP A 312 -28.65 6.63 1.04
C ASP A 312 -29.25 5.79 2.19
N PRO A 313 -30.59 5.73 2.31
CA PRO A 313 -31.24 5.08 3.44
C PRO A 313 -31.04 3.55 3.42
N THR A 314 -30.80 2.94 2.25
CA THR A 314 -30.58 1.50 2.13
C THR A 314 -29.22 1.05 2.65
N LEU A 315 -28.31 2.00 2.92
CA LEU A 315 -26.96 1.75 3.43
C LEU A 315 -26.81 2.10 4.92
N GLU A 316 -27.91 2.43 5.62
CA GLU A 316 -27.82 2.89 7.01
C GLU A 316 -27.29 1.81 7.98
N ASP A 317 -27.57 0.55 7.70
CA ASP A 317 -27.11 -0.63 8.46
C ASP A 317 -25.84 -1.29 7.88
N ILE A 318 -25.23 -0.71 6.86
CA ILE A 318 -24.03 -1.24 6.18
C ILE A 318 -22.84 -0.28 6.33
N VAL A 319 -23.10 1.03 6.21
CA VAL A 319 -22.06 2.07 6.21
C VAL A 319 -21.98 2.74 7.57
N PHE A 320 -20.85 2.64 8.23
CA PHE A 320 -20.56 3.20 9.56
C PHE A 320 -19.39 4.21 9.45
N PRO A 321 -19.68 5.52 9.27
CA PRO A 321 -18.70 6.49 8.79
C PRO A 321 -17.51 6.71 9.73
N ALA A 322 -17.67 6.62 11.05
CA ALA A 322 -16.56 6.73 11.98
C ALA A 322 -15.83 5.39 12.16
N SER A 323 -16.59 4.28 12.15
CA SER A 323 -16.07 2.95 12.41
C SER A 323 -15.33 2.34 11.23
N GLN A 324 -15.63 2.76 10.01
CA GLN A 324 -15.05 2.21 8.78
C GLN A 324 -14.01 3.12 8.13
N PHE A 325 -13.74 4.27 8.69
CA PHE A 325 -12.78 5.25 8.15
C PHE A 325 -11.35 4.94 8.59
N LEU A 326 -10.43 4.78 7.64
CA LEU A 326 -9.01 4.62 7.90
C LEU A 326 -8.18 5.68 7.20
N HIS A 327 -7.44 6.49 7.97
CA HIS A 327 -6.37 7.30 7.41
C HIS A 327 -5.20 6.41 6.96
N ASP A 328 -4.78 6.52 5.71
CA ASP A 328 -3.58 5.84 5.22
C ASP A 328 -2.33 6.45 5.84
N TRP A 329 -1.59 5.65 6.62
CA TRP A 329 -0.39 6.14 7.28
C TRP A 329 0.74 6.49 6.32
N MET A 330 0.83 5.86 5.15
CA MET A 330 1.82 6.24 4.14
C MET A 330 1.62 7.69 3.69
N HIS A 331 0.38 8.07 3.40
CA HIS A 331 0.05 9.45 3.04
C HIS A 331 0.19 10.42 4.23
N CYS A 332 -0.12 9.99 5.45
CA CYS A 332 0.09 10.82 6.64
C CYS A 332 1.57 11.13 6.86
N VAL A 333 2.45 10.15 6.63
CA VAL A 333 3.88 10.28 6.94
C VAL A 333 4.66 10.83 5.74
N PHE A 334 4.52 10.25 4.54
CA PHE A 334 5.48 10.44 3.44
C PHE A 334 4.98 11.25 2.24
N ALA A 335 3.70 11.38 2.01
CA ALA A 335 3.18 12.12 0.87
C ALA A 335 2.88 13.59 1.23
N GLY A 336 3.91 14.43 1.33
CA GLY A 336 3.78 15.78 1.89
C GLY A 336 3.31 15.76 3.33
N GLY A 337 3.75 14.76 4.08
CA GLY A 337 3.33 14.45 5.44
C GLY A 337 4.37 14.82 6.50
N VAL A 338 4.25 14.17 7.65
CA VAL A 338 5.05 14.54 8.83
C VAL A 338 6.55 14.37 8.59
N PHE A 339 6.98 13.31 7.88
CA PHE A 339 8.38 13.12 7.48
C PHE A 339 8.91 14.32 6.69
N ASN A 340 8.17 14.73 5.66
CA ASN A 340 8.60 15.82 4.76
C ASN A 340 8.79 17.14 5.51
N ILE A 341 7.98 17.39 6.53
CA ILE A 341 8.03 18.60 7.35
C ILE A 341 9.14 18.51 8.40
N VAL A 342 9.18 17.42 9.17
CA VAL A 342 10.16 17.24 10.27
C VAL A 342 11.58 17.23 9.73
N ILE A 343 11.86 16.52 8.62
CA ILE A 343 13.20 16.50 8.02
C ILE A 343 13.62 17.90 7.57
N LEU A 344 12.74 18.66 6.90
CA LEU A 344 13.08 20.04 6.51
C LEU A 344 13.37 20.93 7.71
N LEU A 345 12.52 20.88 8.76
CA LEU A 345 12.68 21.68 9.96
C LEU A 345 13.97 21.33 10.72
N CYS A 346 14.26 20.04 10.86
CA CYS A 346 15.50 19.56 11.44
C CYS A 346 16.73 20.09 10.68
N PHE A 347 16.77 19.87 9.36
CA PHE A 347 17.90 20.34 8.54
C PHE A 347 18.02 21.88 8.55
N THR A 348 16.92 22.61 8.62
CA THR A 348 16.95 24.08 8.74
C THR A 348 17.60 24.52 10.06
N ALA A 349 17.22 23.89 11.17
CA ALA A 349 17.79 24.18 12.49
C ALA A 349 19.28 23.76 12.58
N VAL A 350 19.64 22.60 12.00
CA VAL A 350 21.05 22.15 11.93
C VAL A 350 21.89 23.05 11.06
N LYS A 351 21.37 23.57 9.93
CA LYS A 351 22.07 24.48 9.02
C LYS A 351 22.54 25.77 9.71
N GLU A 352 21.85 26.23 10.72
CA GLU A 352 22.26 27.39 11.53
C GLU A 352 23.60 27.15 12.27
N LYS A 353 23.94 25.90 12.55
CA LYS A 353 25.15 25.48 13.27
C LYS A 353 26.20 24.82 12.35
N ALA A 354 25.75 24.24 11.22
CA ALA A 354 26.56 23.54 10.25
C ALA A 354 26.10 23.90 8.84
N THR A 355 26.66 24.97 8.26
CA THR A 355 26.19 25.57 7.00
C THR A 355 26.22 24.63 5.79
N ASN A 356 27.10 23.62 5.79
CA ASN A 356 27.26 22.61 4.74
C ASN A 356 26.55 21.28 5.03
N VAL A 357 25.58 21.27 5.95
CA VAL A 357 24.87 20.04 6.39
C VAL A 357 24.26 19.26 5.24
N TRP A 358 23.73 19.92 4.23
CA TRP A 358 23.13 19.28 3.06
C TRP A 358 24.15 18.50 2.21
N ASP A 359 25.34 19.06 2.00
CA ASP A 359 26.42 18.42 1.25
C ASP A 359 26.97 17.19 2.04
N ILE A 360 27.11 17.34 3.37
CA ILE A 360 27.54 16.24 4.26
C ILE A 360 26.50 15.12 4.26
N ALA A 361 25.20 15.46 4.32
CA ALA A 361 24.13 14.49 4.27
C ALA A 361 24.11 13.72 2.94
N GLN A 362 24.31 14.42 1.81
CA GLN A 362 24.42 13.78 0.49
C GLN A 362 25.54 12.73 0.48
N ALA A 363 26.74 13.14 0.92
CA ALA A 363 27.89 12.22 0.99
C ALA A 363 27.64 11.05 1.93
N PHE A 364 27.03 11.29 3.10
CA PHE A 364 26.70 10.23 4.05
C PHE A 364 25.72 9.22 3.47
N VAL A 365 24.63 9.69 2.84
CA VAL A 365 23.62 8.84 2.21
C VAL A 365 24.20 8.01 1.07
N GLN A 366 25.10 8.60 0.25
CA GLN A 366 25.73 7.91 -0.88
C GLN A 366 26.63 6.74 -0.48
N ASN A 367 27.12 6.71 0.76
CA ASN A 367 27.96 5.61 1.26
C ASN A 367 27.15 4.35 1.66
N TRP A 368 25.83 4.47 1.81
CA TRP A 368 24.97 3.34 2.15
C TRP A 368 24.53 2.56 0.91
N GLN A 369 24.36 1.27 1.07
CA GLN A 369 23.83 0.36 0.08
C GLN A 369 22.53 -0.24 0.62
N TRP A 370 21.50 -0.26 -0.24
CA TRP A 370 20.19 -0.83 0.07
C TRP A 370 20.07 -2.24 -0.51
N PRO A 371 19.24 -3.12 0.11
CA PRO A 371 18.86 -4.38 -0.51
C PRO A 371 18.29 -4.16 -1.91
N LYS A 372 18.56 -5.08 -2.84
CA LYS A 372 18.11 -4.95 -4.24
C LYS A 372 16.59 -4.96 -4.40
N SER A 373 15.88 -5.54 -3.44
CA SER A 373 14.43 -5.46 -3.35
C SER A 373 13.92 -4.03 -3.14
N VAL A 374 14.71 -3.17 -2.48
CA VAL A 374 14.45 -1.75 -2.31
C VAL A 374 14.99 -1.03 -3.53
N LYS A 375 14.09 -0.65 -4.45
CA LYS A 375 14.46 0.07 -5.70
C LYS A 375 14.85 1.52 -5.42
N PHE A 376 15.89 1.72 -4.62
CA PHE A 376 16.43 3.03 -4.27
C PHE A 376 17.92 3.09 -4.60
N ASN A 377 18.32 4.06 -5.41
CA ASN A 377 19.72 4.32 -5.68
C ASN A 377 20.06 5.76 -5.24
N PRO A 378 20.77 5.93 -4.11
CA PRO A 378 21.10 7.25 -3.57
C PRO A 378 21.98 8.08 -4.48
N CYS A 379 22.79 7.46 -5.36
CA CYS A 379 23.64 8.17 -6.31
C CYS A 379 22.83 8.88 -7.41
N ASN A 380 21.64 8.35 -7.73
CA ASN A 380 20.73 8.93 -8.72
C ASN A 380 19.70 9.87 -8.10
N ALA A 381 19.65 9.97 -6.77
CA ALA A 381 18.66 10.75 -6.04
C ALA A 381 19.21 12.13 -5.66
N ASP A 382 18.83 13.16 -6.40
CA ASP A 382 19.25 14.55 -6.19
C ASP A 382 18.37 15.26 -5.14
N TYR A 383 18.35 14.71 -3.87
CA TYR A 383 17.51 15.28 -2.80
C TYR A 383 18.18 16.43 -2.04
N PHE A 384 19.51 16.50 -2.04
CA PHE A 384 20.30 17.41 -1.22
C PHE A 384 21.01 18.50 -2.01
N SER A 385 20.84 18.55 -3.34
CA SER A 385 21.44 19.61 -4.18
C SER A 385 20.92 21.00 -3.84
N LYS A 386 21.71 22.01 -4.12
CA LYS A 386 21.37 23.41 -3.83
C LYS A 386 20.06 23.86 -4.47
N SER A 387 19.72 23.36 -5.68
CA SER A 387 18.47 23.66 -6.36
C SER A 387 17.30 23.02 -5.66
N ARG A 388 17.46 21.77 -5.21
CA ARG A 388 16.43 21.01 -4.49
C ARG A 388 16.19 21.61 -3.10
N VAL A 389 17.25 21.99 -2.38
CA VAL A 389 17.15 22.65 -1.07
C VAL A 389 16.33 23.94 -1.18
N LYS A 390 16.62 24.81 -2.16
CA LYS A 390 15.82 26.02 -2.41
C LYS A 390 14.36 25.69 -2.71
N SER A 391 14.10 24.65 -3.50
CA SER A 391 12.73 24.19 -3.81
C SER A 391 12.02 23.67 -2.57
N ASN A 392 12.72 22.96 -1.67
CA ASN A 392 12.20 22.45 -0.42
C ASN A 392 11.85 23.59 0.55
N GLU A 393 12.74 24.55 0.71
CA GLU A 393 12.54 25.75 1.53
C GLU A 393 11.32 26.55 1.05
N LYS A 394 11.17 26.75 -0.28
CA LYS A 394 10.00 27.42 -0.87
C LYS A 394 8.70 26.64 -0.65
N ALA A 395 8.75 25.32 -0.74
CA ALA A 395 7.59 24.45 -0.54
C ALA A 395 7.28 24.18 0.94
N LEU A 396 8.17 24.57 1.86
CA LEU A 396 8.10 24.31 3.29
C LEU A 396 8.02 22.80 3.63
N GLN A 397 8.63 21.95 2.79
CA GLN A 397 8.68 20.50 2.97
C GLN A 397 9.86 19.87 2.23
N PHE A 398 10.43 18.82 2.75
CA PHE A 398 11.42 17.99 2.07
C PHE A 398 10.74 17.14 1.00
N LYS A 399 10.97 17.45 -0.27
CA LYS A 399 10.30 16.79 -1.41
C LYS A 399 11.02 15.50 -1.78
N CYS A 400 10.36 14.38 -1.60
CA CYS A 400 10.74 13.06 -2.13
C CYS A 400 9.49 12.23 -2.41
N THR A 401 9.63 11.12 -3.12
CA THR A 401 8.55 10.14 -3.21
C THR A 401 8.39 9.42 -1.87
N ALA A 402 7.20 8.92 -1.58
CA ALA A 402 6.92 8.23 -0.32
C ALA A 402 7.86 7.02 -0.11
N SER A 403 8.10 6.21 -1.14
CA SER A 403 9.02 5.07 -1.08
C SER A 403 10.47 5.48 -0.78
N HIS A 404 10.93 6.57 -1.38
CA HIS A 404 12.26 7.08 -1.08
C HIS A 404 12.35 7.68 0.32
N GLY A 405 11.29 8.32 0.81
CA GLY A 405 11.21 8.80 2.20
C GLY A 405 11.34 7.67 3.21
N LEU A 406 10.62 6.57 2.98
CA LEU A 406 10.73 5.38 3.81
C LEU A 406 12.15 4.79 3.81
N SER A 407 12.80 4.73 2.64
CA SER A 407 14.17 4.21 2.51
C SER A 407 15.22 5.16 3.12
N LEU A 408 14.99 6.47 3.06
CA LEU A 408 15.94 7.48 3.56
C LEU A 408 15.89 7.67 5.07
N LEU A 409 14.71 7.55 5.68
CA LEU A 409 14.50 7.91 7.09
C LEU A 409 15.49 7.23 8.05
N PRO A 410 15.77 5.91 7.98
CA PRO A 410 16.73 5.27 8.87
C PRO A 410 18.15 5.85 8.74
N VAL A 411 18.59 6.11 7.51
CA VAL A 411 19.92 6.67 7.24
C VAL A 411 20.03 8.13 7.68
N LEU A 412 18.96 8.91 7.49
CA LEU A 412 18.90 10.29 8.00
C LEU A 412 18.89 10.35 9.53
N CYS A 413 18.19 9.41 10.18
CA CYS A 413 18.21 9.26 11.63
C CYS A 413 19.65 9.02 12.13
N LEU A 414 20.38 8.05 11.55
CA LEU A 414 21.78 7.79 11.87
C LEU A 414 22.69 9.00 11.60
N PHE A 415 22.44 9.71 10.51
CA PHE A 415 23.18 10.94 10.20
C PHE A 415 22.99 12.02 11.28
N ILE A 416 21.75 12.28 11.67
CA ILE A 416 21.41 13.30 12.69
C ILE A 416 21.94 12.89 14.06
N ARG A 417 21.87 11.62 14.46
CA ARG A 417 22.53 11.09 15.69
C ARG A 417 24.03 11.34 15.66
N GLY A 418 24.68 11.08 14.53
CA GLY A 418 26.13 11.36 14.35
C GLY A 418 26.47 12.85 14.41
N LEU A 419 25.59 13.75 13.97
CA LEU A 419 25.78 15.19 14.12
C LEU A 419 25.66 15.65 15.58
N ARG A 420 24.69 15.08 16.33
CA ARG A 420 24.50 15.37 17.77
C ARG A 420 25.79 15.19 18.58
N THR A 421 26.58 14.15 18.26
CA THR A 421 27.85 13.91 18.95
C THR A 421 28.99 14.82 18.52
N ARG A 422 28.92 15.40 17.30
CA ARG A 422 30.00 16.21 16.71
C ARG A 422 29.77 17.71 16.87
N VAL A 423 28.53 18.16 16.98
CA VAL A 423 28.13 19.58 17.06
C VAL A 423 27.57 19.87 18.43
N ALA A 424 28.43 20.22 19.40
CA ALA A 424 28.06 20.42 20.79
C ALA A 424 26.99 21.49 21.03
N THR A 425 26.81 22.44 20.11
CA THR A 425 25.82 23.54 20.21
C THR A 425 24.49 23.20 19.52
N LEU A 426 24.33 21.96 19.01
CA LEU A 426 23.09 21.54 18.37
C LEU A 426 21.99 21.32 19.42
N ASN A 427 20.83 21.89 19.19
CA ASN A 427 19.67 21.63 20.05
C ASN A 427 19.24 20.16 19.96
N THR A 428 19.38 19.41 21.04
CA THR A 428 19.15 17.97 21.07
C THR A 428 17.70 17.61 20.74
N ILE A 429 16.74 18.44 21.12
CA ILE A 429 15.30 18.19 20.90
C ILE A 429 14.93 18.13 19.43
N VAL A 430 15.68 18.85 18.57
CA VAL A 430 15.51 18.80 17.11
C VAL A 430 15.94 17.41 16.56
N CYS A 431 16.99 16.85 17.14
CA CYS A 431 17.45 15.48 16.81
C CYS A 431 16.46 14.44 17.35
N ASP A 432 15.98 14.63 18.57
CA ASP A 432 15.01 13.74 19.23
C ASP A 432 13.69 13.64 18.41
N ALA A 433 13.29 14.71 17.70
CA ALA A 433 12.14 14.69 16.82
C ALA A 433 12.31 13.75 15.60
N VAL A 434 13.53 13.64 15.06
CA VAL A 434 13.82 12.69 13.97
C VAL A 434 13.90 11.26 14.52
N ASP A 435 14.48 11.08 15.71
CA ASP A 435 14.54 9.78 16.37
C ASP A 435 13.13 9.26 16.70
N ALA A 436 12.26 10.09 17.27
CA ALA A 436 10.88 9.74 17.57
C ALA A 436 10.05 9.46 16.32
N LEU A 437 10.28 10.21 15.22
CA LEU A 437 9.65 9.91 13.94
C LEU A 437 10.12 8.56 13.38
N HIS A 438 11.40 8.28 13.44
CA HIS A 438 11.97 7.01 12.99
C HIS A 438 11.37 5.84 13.77
N ASP A 439 11.32 5.94 15.10
CA ASP A 439 10.76 4.93 15.98
C ASP A 439 9.25 4.68 15.69
N LEU A 440 8.48 5.75 15.46
CA LEU A 440 7.07 5.65 15.04
C LEU A 440 6.92 4.92 13.71
N VAL A 441 7.75 5.26 12.71
CA VAL A 441 7.66 4.64 11.37
C VAL A 441 8.05 3.17 11.41
N GLU A 442 9.09 2.82 12.18
CA GLU A 442 9.46 1.41 12.35
C GLU A 442 8.37 0.61 13.04
N ALA A 443 7.68 1.20 14.04
CA ALA A 443 6.52 0.57 14.65
C ALA A 443 5.40 0.34 13.61
N LEU A 444 5.09 1.33 12.77
CA LEU A 444 4.08 1.19 11.71
C LEU A 444 4.45 0.10 10.69
N VAL A 445 5.73 -0.01 10.34
CA VAL A 445 6.24 -1.08 9.45
C VAL A 445 6.16 -2.46 10.13
N ALA A 446 6.31 -2.52 11.46
CA ALA A 446 6.25 -3.77 12.24
C ALA A 446 4.83 -4.23 12.59
N VAL A 447 3.80 -3.38 12.43
CA VAL A 447 2.39 -3.74 12.65
C VAL A 447 1.96 -5.00 11.88
N PRO A 448 2.25 -5.16 10.57
CA PRO A 448 1.87 -6.37 9.84
C PRO A 448 2.56 -7.65 10.33
N LEU A 449 3.62 -7.53 11.13
CA LEU A 449 4.33 -8.66 11.75
C LEU A 449 3.73 -9.06 13.11
N GLY A 450 2.71 -8.33 13.59
CA GLY A 450 2.10 -8.57 14.90
C GLY A 450 2.99 -8.20 16.10
N LEU A 451 4.03 -7.38 15.87
CA LEU A 451 5.02 -7.00 16.91
C LEU A 451 4.63 -5.75 17.70
N ILE A 452 3.61 -5.03 17.26
CA ILE A 452 3.18 -3.75 17.83
C ILE A 452 1.71 -3.84 18.24
N THR A 453 1.43 -3.53 19.50
CA THR A 453 0.06 -3.38 19.99
C THR A 453 -0.51 -1.99 19.69
N ALA A 454 -1.81 -1.83 19.82
CA ALA A 454 -2.45 -0.52 19.67
C ALA A 454 -1.97 0.49 20.72
N ASP A 455 -1.67 0.04 21.95
CA ASP A 455 -1.20 0.90 23.02
C ASP A 455 0.28 1.29 22.81
N ASP A 456 1.11 0.39 22.29
CA ASP A 456 2.48 0.73 21.86
C ASP A 456 2.46 1.81 20.77
N LEU A 457 1.60 1.64 19.76
CA LEU A 457 1.47 2.62 18.68
C LEU A 457 0.96 3.97 19.21
N ARG A 458 -0.05 3.97 20.11
CA ARG A 458 -0.55 5.18 20.77
C ARG A 458 0.56 5.92 21.52
N SER A 459 1.33 5.21 22.31
CA SER A 459 2.44 5.77 23.09
C SER A 459 3.50 6.41 22.20
N ARG A 460 3.85 5.76 21.07
CA ARG A 460 4.85 6.29 20.12
C ARG A 460 4.33 7.51 19.35
N VAL A 461 3.07 7.50 18.94
CA VAL A 461 2.43 8.69 18.35
C VAL A 461 2.42 9.86 19.34
N ALA A 462 2.01 9.62 20.58
CA ALA A 462 1.99 10.65 21.62
C ALA A 462 3.40 11.20 21.90
N HIS A 463 4.39 10.34 22.06
CA HIS A 463 5.79 10.74 22.26
C HIS A 463 6.31 11.58 21.08
N PHE A 464 6.13 11.11 19.84
CA PHE A 464 6.54 11.86 18.65
C PHE A 464 5.94 13.26 18.63
N LEU A 465 4.63 13.39 18.85
CA LEU A 465 3.94 14.67 18.84
C LEU A 465 4.41 15.60 19.99
N GLN A 466 4.68 15.07 21.19
CA GLN A 466 5.25 15.82 22.32
C GLN A 466 6.63 16.37 22.00
N VAL A 467 7.50 15.58 21.36
CA VAL A 467 8.85 16.02 20.97
C VAL A 467 8.77 17.10 19.89
N VAL A 468 7.86 16.97 18.91
CA VAL A 468 7.63 17.99 17.88
C VAL A 468 7.14 19.31 18.50
N GLU A 469 6.27 19.25 19.50
CA GLU A 469 5.82 20.42 20.27
C GLU A 469 6.98 21.05 21.05
N ALA A 470 7.75 20.25 21.77
CA ALA A 470 8.92 20.70 22.51
C ALA A 470 10.01 21.32 21.61
N ALA A 471 10.10 20.90 20.34
CA ALA A 471 10.94 21.55 19.33
C ALA A 471 10.42 22.93 18.88
N GLY A 472 9.27 23.37 19.35
CA GLY A 472 8.68 24.67 19.01
C GLY A 472 8.03 24.74 17.63
N TRP A 473 7.63 23.59 17.05
CA TRP A 473 7.14 23.52 15.69
C TRP A 473 5.61 23.55 15.55
N GLN A 474 4.86 23.90 16.59
CA GLN A 474 3.40 23.88 16.62
C GLN A 474 2.74 24.64 15.46
N LEU A 475 3.32 25.79 15.08
CA LEU A 475 2.81 26.61 13.95
C LEU A 475 3.07 26.00 12.56
N ARG A 476 3.85 24.93 12.49
CA ARG A 476 4.20 24.24 11.25
C ARG A 476 3.44 22.93 11.06
N LEU A 477 2.64 22.53 12.05
CA LEU A 477 1.86 21.31 12.01
C LEU A 477 0.74 21.41 10.95
N VAL A 478 0.67 20.41 10.10
CA VAL A 478 -0.43 20.22 9.13
C VAL A 478 -1.40 19.17 9.66
N PRO A 479 -2.62 19.07 9.13
CA PRO A 479 -3.63 18.11 9.61
C PRO A 479 -3.15 16.66 9.70
N LYS A 480 -2.14 16.27 8.92
CA LYS A 480 -1.57 14.92 8.93
C LYS A 480 -0.90 14.53 10.25
N PHE A 481 -0.38 15.49 11.03
CA PHE A 481 0.11 15.22 12.38
C PHE A 481 -1.03 14.78 13.29
N HIS A 482 -2.18 15.42 13.21
CA HIS A 482 -3.37 15.02 13.97
C HIS A 482 -3.90 13.65 13.52
N TRP A 483 -3.88 13.35 12.21
CA TRP A 483 -4.40 12.09 11.70
C TRP A 483 -3.66 10.86 12.22
N LEU A 484 -2.40 10.98 12.62
CA LEU A 484 -1.63 9.90 13.25
C LEU A 484 -2.29 9.38 14.54
N ILE A 485 -3.00 10.27 15.29
CA ILE A 485 -3.65 9.90 16.55
C ILE A 485 -4.70 8.80 16.35
N HIS A 486 -5.38 8.79 15.19
CA HIS A 486 -6.41 7.81 14.88
C HIS A 486 -5.88 6.41 14.51
N LEU A 487 -4.57 6.27 14.22
CA LEU A 487 -3.99 5.00 13.77
C LEU A 487 -4.00 3.93 14.87
N ALA A 488 -3.80 4.32 16.12
CA ALA A 488 -3.85 3.38 17.24
C ALA A 488 -5.25 2.79 17.45
N ALA A 489 -6.30 3.61 17.34
CA ALA A 489 -7.68 3.14 17.40
C ALA A 489 -8.03 2.23 16.20
N ALA A 490 -7.48 2.54 15.02
CA ALA A 490 -7.60 1.69 13.84
C ALA A 490 -6.94 0.32 14.06
N LEU A 491 -5.72 0.29 14.61
CA LEU A 491 -5.03 -0.96 14.95
C LEU A 491 -5.81 -1.79 15.97
N ALA A 492 -6.34 -1.15 17.02
CA ALA A 492 -7.17 -1.84 18.02
C ALA A 492 -8.42 -2.47 17.41
N ARG A 493 -9.03 -1.78 16.43
CA ARG A 493 -10.28 -2.24 15.79
C ARG A 493 -10.05 -3.41 14.83
N TRP A 494 -9.01 -3.34 14.01
CA TRP A 494 -8.84 -4.27 12.90
C TRP A 494 -7.69 -5.26 13.08
N GLY A 495 -6.79 -5.04 14.03
CA GLY A 495 -5.58 -5.86 14.23
C GLY A 495 -4.51 -5.66 13.15
N VAL A 496 -4.84 -4.91 12.09
CA VAL A 496 -3.93 -4.56 10.98
C VAL A 496 -4.22 -3.15 10.50
N ILE A 497 -3.24 -2.48 9.91
CA ILE A 497 -3.39 -1.17 9.26
C ILE A 497 -2.84 -1.32 7.82
N PRO A 498 -3.68 -1.69 6.85
CA PRO A 498 -3.27 -1.72 5.44
C PRO A 498 -2.86 -0.33 4.96
N THR A 499 -2.08 -0.29 3.88
CA THR A 499 -1.56 0.96 3.32
C THR A 499 -1.76 1.04 1.82
N CYS A 500 -1.73 2.26 1.29
CA CYS A 500 -1.86 2.51 -0.13
C CYS A 500 -0.61 2.14 -0.97
N TRP A 501 0.51 1.68 -0.37
CA TRP A 501 1.71 1.26 -1.12
C TRP A 501 1.42 0.24 -2.23
N VAL A 502 0.54 -0.73 -1.95
CA VAL A 502 0.16 -1.77 -2.91
C VAL A 502 -0.59 -1.18 -4.10
N HIS A 503 -1.43 -0.18 -3.84
CA HIS A 503 -2.25 0.45 -4.86
C HIS A 503 -1.44 1.34 -5.79
N GLU A 504 -0.44 2.04 -5.29
CA GLU A 504 0.52 2.79 -6.12
C GLU A 504 1.23 1.88 -7.14
N ARG A 505 1.52 0.63 -6.76
CA ARG A 505 2.06 -0.37 -7.69
C ARG A 505 0.99 -0.89 -8.65
N LYS A 506 -0.23 -1.17 -8.15
CA LYS A 506 -1.35 -1.66 -8.94
C LYS A 506 -1.81 -0.65 -10.00
N HIS A 507 -1.66 0.66 -9.74
CA HIS A 507 -1.93 1.71 -10.72
C HIS A 507 -1.13 1.56 -12.02
N ARG A 508 0.01 0.86 -12.00
CA ARG A 508 0.79 0.57 -13.22
C ARG A 508 0.00 -0.23 -14.25
N MET A 509 -0.85 -1.16 -13.81
CA MET A 509 -1.72 -1.91 -14.70
C MET A 509 -2.73 -0.98 -15.40
N VAL A 510 -3.40 -0.13 -14.63
CA VAL A 510 -4.37 0.84 -15.15
C VAL A 510 -3.70 1.85 -16.08
N LYS A 511 -2.52 2.37 -15.73
CA LYS A 511 -1.74 3.29 -16.59
C LYS A 511 -1.39 2.64 -17.91
N ARG A 512 -0.86 1.42 -17.89
CA ARG A 512 -0.45 0.66 -19.06
C ARG A 512 -1.61 0.46 -20.05
N TYR A 513 -2.77 -0.03 -19.58
CA TYR A 513 -3.92 -0.21 -20.46
C TYR A 513 -4.58 1.11 -20.84
N GLY A 514 -4.61 2.07 -19.93
CA GLY A 514 -5.17 3.39 -20.19
C GLY A 514 -4.42 4.19 -21.26
N GLU A 515 -3.11 3.93 -21.44
CA GLU A 515 -2.34 4.49 -22.54
C GLU A 515 -2.68 3.82 -23.87
N ASP A 516 -2.92 2.51 -23.88
CA ASP A 516 -3.12 1.71 -25.08
C ASP A 516 -4.55 1.75 -25.61
N VAL A 517 -5.57 2.00 -24.76
CA VAL A 517 -6.97 2.08 -25.18
C VAL A 517 -7.19 3.27 -26.13
N ARG A 518 -7.54 2.97 -27.40
CA ARG A 518 -7.80 3.97 -28.46
C ARG A 518 -9.27 4.36 -28.57
N ASN A 519 -10.19 3.50 -28.11
CA ASN A 519 -11.63 3.75 -28.17
C ASN A 519 -12.03 4.77 -27.09
N THR A 520 -12.11 6.02 -27.46
CA THR A 520 -12.50 7.11 -26.54
C THR A 520 -13.99 7.08 -26.16
N ALA A 521 -14.86 6.54 -27.03
CA ALA A 521 -16.30 6.46 -26.77
C ALA A 521 -16.65 5.41 -25.68
N ALA A 522 -15.87 4.33 -25.58
CA ALA A 522 -16.05 3.27 -24.59
C ALA A 522 -14.78 3.08 -23.74
N TYR A 523 -14.08 4.18 -23.45
CA TYR A 523 -12.77 4.15 -22.80
C TYR A 523 -12.80 3.40 -21.45
N SER A 524 -13.68 3.79 -20.54
CA SER A 524 -13.81 3.19 -19.20
C SER A 524 -14.14 1.69 -19.29
N ARG A 525 -15.08 1.31 -20.17
CA ARG A 525 -15.43 -0.10 -20.39
C ARG A 525 -14.26 -0.91 -20.94
N SER A 526 -13.55 -0.39 -21.93
CA SER A 526 -12.40 -1.07 -22.53
C SER A 526 -11.26 -1.21 -21.51
N LEU A 527 -10.97 -0.15 -20.76
CA LEU A 527 -9.95 -0.17 -19.70
C LEU A 527 -10.29 -1.19 -18.62
N LEU A 528 -11.51 -1.16 -18.09
CA LEU A 528 -11.95 -2.10 -17.05
C LEU A 528 -11.89 -3.54 -17.54
N SER A 529 -12.33 -3.79 -18.77
CA SER A 529 -12.33 -5.10 -19.40
C SER A 529 -10.91 -5.66 -19.59
N GLU A 530 -9.92 -4.85 -20.00
CA GLU A 530 -8.51 -5.28 -20.08
C GLU A 530 -7.94 -5.52 -18.67
N THR A 531 -8.25 -4.65 -17.73
CA THR A 531 -7.78 -4.76 -16.34
C THR A 531 -8.28 -6.04 -15.68
N ILE A 532 -9.58 -6.34 -15.79
CA ILE A 532 -10.15 -7.55 -15.16
C ILE A 532 -9.67 -8.83 -15.83
N SER A 533 -9.52 -8.81 -17.16
CA SER A 533 -8.99 -9.95 -17.89
C SER A 533 -7.57 -10.29 -17.49
N GLN A 534 -6.71 -9.28 -17.30
CA GLN A 534 -5.36 -9.49 -16.79
C GLN A 534 -5.36 -9.95 -15.34
N GLN A 535 -6.20 -9.34 -14.50
CA GLN A 535 -6.30 -9.73 -13.09
C GLN A 535 -6.68 -11.20 -12.93
N LEU A 536 -7.64 -11.70 -13.70
CA LEU A 536 -8.03 -13.12 -13.65
C LEU A 536 -6.88 -14.05 -14.01
N VAL A 537 -6.06 -13.68 -15.02
CA VAL A 537 -4.85 -14.45 -15.38
C VAL A 537 -3.81 -14.40 -14.26
N ASP A 538 -3.58 -13.21 -13.70
CA ASP A 538 -2.57 -13.03 -12.67
C ASP A 538 -2.91 -13.81 -11.38
N VAL A 539 -4.19 -13.86 -11.00
CA VAL A 539 -4.61 -14.60 -9.79
C VAL A 539 -4.72 -16.11 -9.99
N GLU A 540 -4.84 -16.58 -11.24
CA GLU A 540 -4.82 -17.99 -11.60
C GLU A 540 -3.41 -18.59 -11.50
N ALA A 541 -2.36 -17.79 -11.68
CA ALA A 541 -0.98 -18.26 -11.56
C ALA A 541 -0.72 -18.87 -10.18
N MET A 542 -0.09 -20.04 -10.13
CA MET A 542 0.18 -20.77 -8.88
C MET A 542 1.02 -19.99 -7.87
N ASP A 543 1.87 -19.08 -8.36
CA ASP A 543 2.71 -18.19 -7.56
C ASP A 543 2.08 -16.81 -7.31
N ALA A 544 0.78 -16.63 -7.60
CA ALA A 544 0.05 -15.38 -7.40
C ALA A 544 0.01 -14.92 -5.93
N PHE A 545 -0.08 -15.88 -5.00
CA PHE A 545 -0.16 -15.65 -3.54
C PHE A 545 0.91 -16.44 -2.78
N PRO A 546 2.15 -16.13 -3.00
CA PRO A 546 3.23 -16.89 -2.41
C PRO A 546 3.30 -16.67 -0.89
N SER A 547 3.30 -17.76 -0.14
CA SER A 547 3.39 -17.76 1.32
C SER A 547 4.65 -18.45 1.85
N GLU A 548 5.34 -19.23 1.03
CA GLU A 548 6.42 -20.10 1.46
C GLU A 548 7.78 -19.62 0.95
N LEU A 549 8.81 -20.08 1.65
CA LEU A 549 10.20 -19.94 1.25
C LEU A 549 10.39 -20.57 -0.14
N GLY A 550 10.99 -19.84 -1.08
CA GLY A 550 11.24 -20.39 -2.39
C GLY A 550 12.02 -19.46 -3.33
N LEU A 551 12.75 -20.06 -4.24
CA LEU A 551 13.45 -19.34 -5.30
C LEU A 551 12.46 -18.64 -6.24
N ILE A 552 12.76 -17.39 -6.59
CA ILE A 552 11.96 -16.61 -7.54
C ILE A 552 12.48 -16.87 -8.95
N ARG A 553 11.65 -17.47 -9.81
CA ARG A 553 12.01 -17.82 -11.19
C ARG A 553 13.28 -18.67 -11.25
N PRO A 554 13.31 -19.86 -10.62
CA PRO A 554 14.46 -20.74 -10.63
C PRO A 554 14.83 -21.16 -12.06
N GLN A 555 16.11 -21.30 -12.32
CA GLN A 555 16.67 -21.78 -13.57
C GLN A 555 17.68 -22.90 -13.27
N VAL A 556 17.84 -23.84 -14.18
CA VAL A 556 18.92 -24.83 -14.08
C VAL A 556 20.24 -24.09 -13.95
N ALA A 557 21.05 -24.47 -12.97
CA ALA A 557 22.29 -23.79 -12.67
C ALA A 557 23.26 -23.81 -13.85
N PRO A 558 23.78 -22.65 -14.30
CA PRO A 558 24.87 -22.60 -15.28
C PRO A 558 26.09 -23.39 -14.76
N ARG A 559 26.83 -24.01 -15.66
CA ARG A 559 28.00 -24.85 -15.30
C ARG A 559 28.95 -24.18 -14.32
N LYS A 560 29.25 -22.89 -14.52
CA LYS A 560 30.15 -22.14 -13.62
C LYS A 560 29.59 -21.99 -12.20
N GLU A 561 28.28 -21.70 -12.06
CA GLU A 561 27.61 -21.58 -10.76
C GLU A 561 27.52 -22.94 -10.08
N ARG A 562 27.24 -24.01 -10.85
CA ARG A 562 27.22 -25.38 -10.36
C ARG A 562 28.59 -25.80 -9.81
N SER A 563 29.66 -25.66 -10.62
CA SER A 563 31.01 -26.02 -10.19
C SER A 563 31.48 -25.22 -8.98
N PHE A 564 31.13 -23.91 -8.91
CA PHE A 564 31.45 -23.08 -7.75
C PHE A 564 30.72 -23.56 -6.48
N LEU A 565 29.44 -23.91 -6.59
CA LEU A 565 28.63 -24.40 -5.48
C LEU A 565 29.12 -25.78 -4.98
N LEU A 566 29.37 -26.72 -5.90
CA LEU A 566 29.84 -28.06 -5.57
C LEU A 566 31.26 -28.03 -4.98
N GLY A 567 32.14 -27.15 -5.50
CA GLY A 567 33.45 -26.93 -4.91
C GLY A 567 33.41 -26.36 -3.48
N ALA A 568 32.41 -25.50 -3.19
CA ALA A 568 32.20 -25.00 -1.83
C ALA A 568 31.64 -26.06 -0.85
N LEU A 569 31.09 -27.17 -1.41
CA LEU A 569 30.52 -28.30 -0.65
C LEU A 569 31.49 -29.50 -0.57
N ASP A 570 32.68 -29.40 -1.17
CA ASP A 570 33.63 -30.53 -1.35
C ASP A 570 33.02 -31.73 -2.13
N PHE A 571 32.09 -31.47 -3.07
CA PHE A 571 31.50 -32.48 -3.96
C PHE A 571 32.20 -32.50 -5.32
N GLU A 572 32.39 -33.71 -5.88
CA GLU A 572 32.85 -33.84 -7.25
C GLU A 572 31.75 -33.59 -8.30
N ASP A 573 32.11 -33.04 -9.47
CA ASP A 573 31.17 -32.57 -10.52
C ASP A 573 30.40 -33.73 -11.21
N ASP A 574 30.75 -35.00 -10.95
CA ASP A 574 30.17 -36.19 -11.56
C ASP A 574 28.85 -36.67 -10.94
N ASP A 575 28.49 -36.14 -9.77
CA ASP A 575 27.20 -36.42 -9.16
C ASP A 575 26.07 -35.71 -9.93
N VAL A 576 25.10 -36.48 -10.41
CA VAL A 576 23.91 -35.99 -11.17
C VAL A 576 22.96 -35.25 -10.24
N TRP A 577 23.36 -34.07 -9.81
CA TRP A 577 22.58 -33.25 -8.92
C TRP A 577 21.69 -32.29 -9.68
N SER A 578 20.40 -32.32 -9.40
CA SER A 578 19.47 -31.30 -9.86
C SER A 578 19.70 -30.01 -9.09
N VAL A 579 20.48 -29.10 -9.66
CA VAL A 579 20.78 -27.80 -9.08
C VAL A 579 20.03 -26.71 -9.83
N HIS A 580 19.22 -25.96 -9.12
CA HIS A 580 18.54 -24.76 -9.64
C HIS A 580 19.08 -23.54 -8.92
N THR A 581 19.29 -22.46 -9.63
CA THR A 581 19.71 -21.19 -9.06
C THR A 581 18.74 -20.07 -9.41
N SER A 582 18.76 -18.98 -8.61
CA SER A 582 17.95 -17.80 -8.86
C SER A 582 18.71 -16.52 -8.47
N ALA A 583 18.30 -15.41 -9.07
CA ALA A 583 18.76 -14.09 -8.67
C ALA A 583 18.19 -13.66 -7.30
N SER A 584 17.05 -14.22 -6.90
CA SER A 584 16.35 -13.82 -5.66
C SER A 584 15.60 -14.99 -5.06
N VAL A 585 15.44 -14.95 -3.73
CA VAL A 585 14.63 -15.87 -2.94
C VAL A 585 13.58 -15.07 -2.16
N ARG A 586 12.40 -15.61 -2.05
CA ARG A 586 11.36 -15.11 -1.14
C ARG A 586 11.50 -15.84 0.18
N LEU A 587 11.61 -15.10 1.27
CA LEU A 587 11.65 -15.65 2.63
C LEU A 587 10.23 -15.74 3.21
N THR A 588 9.42 -14.70 2.97
CA THR A 588 8.01 -14.61 3.38
C THR A 588 7.21 -13.89 2.30
N SER A 589 5.90 -13.77 2.47
CA SER A 589 5.06 -12.95 1.57
C SER A 589 5.53 -11.49 1.46
N MET A 590 6.32 -10.99 2.42
CA MET A 590 6.75 -9.59 2.51
C MET A 590 8.27 -9.40 2.41
N SER A 591 9.06 -10.46 2.45
CA SER A 591 10.53 -10.38 2.51
C SER A 591 11.20 -11.13 1.37
N THR A 592 12.13 -10.46 0.70
CA THR A 592 12.89 -11.01 -0.43
C THR A 592 14.37 -10.70 -0.25
N VAL A 593 15.23 -11.66 -0.56
CA VAL A 593 16.69 -11.53 -0.57
C VAL A 593 17.18 -11.77 -2.00
N SER A 594 18.17 -11.01 -2.43
CA SER A 594 18.78 -11.12 -3.76
C SER A 594 20.29 -11.38 -3.66
N ARG A 595 20.87 -11.95 -4.70
CA ARG A 595 22.34 -12.09 -4.81
C ARG A 595 23.02 -10.73 -4.64
N GLY A 596 24.05 -10.66 -3.79
CA GLY A 596 24.81 -9.47 -3.45
C GLY A 596 24.19 -8.65 -2.33
N ASP A 597 23.02 -8.98 -1.83
CA ASP A 597 22.49 -8.37 -0.60
C ASP A 597 23.30 -8.82 0.61
N VAL A 598 23.37 -7.94 1.59
CA VAL A 598 23.79 -8.30 2.94
C VAL A 598 22.56 -8.71 3.73
N VAL A 599 22.65 -9.84 4.40
CA VAL A 599 21.54 -10.44 5.15
C VAL A 599 21.90 -10.62 6.62
N LEU A 600 20.89 -10.58 7.48
CA LEU A 600 20.97 -11.16 8.81
C LEU A 600 20.43 -12.58 8.75
N PHE A 601 21.09 -13.51 9.44
CA PHE A 601 20.66 -14.89 9.55
C PHE A 601 20.82 -15.41 10.99
N LYS A 602 19.99 -16.39 11.37
CA LYS A 602 20.04 -17.02 12.68
C LYS A 602 21.29 -17.89 12.79
N ALA A 603 22.01 -17.77 13.89
CA ALA A 603 23.05 -18.73 14.20
C ALA A 603 22.42 -20.06 14.66
N SER A 604 22.90 -21.17 14.12
CA SER A 604 22.30 -22.51 14.25
C SER A 604 21.98 -22.97 15.69
N ASP A 605 22.69 -22.45 16.69
CA ASP A 605 22.60 -22.94 18.07
C ASP A 605 21.78 -22.04 19.02
N HIS A 606 21.34 -20.85 18.59
CA HIS A 606 20.68 -19.89 19.47
C HIS A 606 19.59 -19.10 18.73
N ALA A 607 18.35 -19.27 19.16
CA ALA A 607 17.18 -18.62 18.54
C ALA A 607 17.19 -17.08 18.63
N ASP A 608 17.92 -16.50 19.59
CA ASP A 608 18.04 -15.07 19.86
C ASP A 608 19.37 -14.44 19.40
N ARG A 609 20.15 -15.16 18.58
CA ARG A 609 21.42 -14.68 18.04
C ARG A 609 21.42 -14.62 16.52
N PHE A 610 22.12 -13.63 15.99
CA PHE A 610 22.26 -13.46 14.55
C PHE A 610 23.68 -13.10 14.14
N GLN A 611 23.98 -13.41 12.88
CA GLN A 611 25.18 -12.97 12.16
C GLN A 611 24.76 -12.23 10.88
N ALA A 612 25.72 -11.52 10.29
CA ALA A 612 25.57 -10.94 8.98
C ALA A 612 26.34 -11.76 7.92
N ALA A 613 25.84 -11.75 6.69
CA ALA A 613 26.53 -12.36 5.56
C ALA A 613 26.21 -11.64 4.27
N GLN A 614 27.15 -11.64 3.31
CA GLN A 614 26.89 -11.18 1.95
C GLN A 614 26.59 -12.37 1.05
N VAL A 615 25.41 -12.37 0.45
CA VAL A 615 24.91 -13.46 -0.40
C VAL A 615 25.61 -13.46 -1.76
N TRP A 616 26.25 -14.56 -2.13
CA TRP A 616 26.88 -14.76 -3.43
C TRP A 616 25.97 -15.51 -4.40
N LEU A 617 25.34 -16.59 -3.92
CA LEU A 617 24.50 -17.46 -4.74
C LEU A 617 23.29 -17.94 -3.92
N LEU A 618 22.17 -18.11 -4.62
CA LEU A 618 20.92 -18.67 -4.08
C LEU A 618 20.60 -19.91 -4.90
N ALA A 619 20.51 -21.07 -4.27
CA ALA A 619 20.34 -22.35 -4.94
C ALA A 619 19.30 -23.25 -4.24
N CYS A 620 18.76 -24.17 -5.04
CA CYS A 620 17.99 -25.32 -4.57
C CYS A 620 18.73 -26.58 -5.06
N ILE A 621 19.12 -27.46 -4.14
CA ILE A 621 19.86 -28.69 -4.39
C ILE A 621 19.00 -29.84 -3.83
N HIS A 622 18.49 -30.73 -4.68
CA HIS A 622 17.58 -31.81 -4.26
C HIS A 622 16.39 -31.39 -3.39
N GLY A 623 15.86 -30.21 -3.63
CA GLY A 623 14.74 -29.65 -2.85
C GLY A 623 15.18 -28.83 -1.62
N GLU A 624 16.43 -28.89 -1.22
CA GLU A 624 17.00 -28.09 -0.13
C GLU A 624 17.39 -26.70 -0.63
N HIS A 625 16.90 -25.66 0.03
CA HIS A 625 17.17 -24.27 -0.32
C HIS A 625 18.37 -23.75 0.49
N VAL A 626 19.42 -23.35 -0.22
CA VAL A 626 20.68 -22.87 0.40
C VAL A 626 21.17 -21.56 -0.21
N ALA A 627 21.76 -20.72 0.63
CA ALA A 627 22.48 -19.52 0.23
C ALA A 627 23.97 -19.72 0.44
N LEU A 628 24.78 -19.60 -0.61
CA LEU A 628 26.23 -19.50 -0.50
C LEU A 628 26.59 -18.04 -0.26
N ALA A 629 27.26 -17.75 0.84
CA ALA A 629 27.50 -16.38 1.30
C ALA A 629 28.88 -16.25 1.98
N SER A 630 29.38 -15.02 2.07
CA SER A 630 30.52 -14.64 2.91
C SER A 630 29.98 -14.20 4.26
N VAL A 631 30.25 -14.97 5.30
CA VAL A 631 29.84 -14.67 6.68
C VAL A 631 30.73 -13.60 7.28
N TRP A 632 30.17 -12.72 8.09
CA TRP A 632 30.84 -11.64 8.77
C TRP A 632 30.85 -11.89 10.28
N GLU A 633 32.01 -11.64 10.95
CA GLU A 633 32.15 -11.76 12.37
C GLU A 633 31.78 -10.45 13.10
N PHE A 634 31.14 -10.58 14.24
CA PHE A 634 30.79 -9.43 15.08
C PHE A 634 32.08 -8.73 15.58
N HIS A 635 32.14 -7.42 15.36
CA HIS A 635 33.20 -6.57 15.86
C HIS A 635 32.75 -5.73 17.05
N SER A 636 31.69 -4.92 16.88
CA SER A 636 31.20 -4.04 17.93
C SER A 636 29.78 -3.52 17.60
N SER A 637 29.10 -3.03 18.63
CA SER A 637 27.85 -2.28 18.48
C SER A 637 27.97 -0.96 19.24
N THR A 638 27.62 0.14 18.59
CA THR A 638 27.67 1.49 19.19
C THR A 638 26.30 1.97 19.66
N ASP A 639 25.25 1.41 19.11
CA ASP A 639 23.85 1.70 19.42
C ASP A 639 22.96 0.51 19.02
N GLU A 640 21.66 0.60 19.34
CA GLU A 640 20.68 -0.44 18.98
C GLU A 640 20.37 -0.53 17.48
N LEU A 641 20.73 0.51 16.71
CA LEU A 641 20.40 0.63 15.29
C LEU A 641 21.46 0.03 14.39
N THR A 642 22.71 -0.12 14.87
CA THR A 642 23.80 -0.52 13.99
C THR A 642 24.82 -1.45 14.65
N VAL A 643 25.34 -2.36 13.84
CA VAL A 643 26.40 -3.30 14.21
C VAL A 643 27.54 -3.20 13.21
N TYR A 644 28.76 -3.25 13.73
CA TYR A 644 30.00 -3.32 12.96
C TYR A 644 30.47 -4.76 12.87
N TRP A 645 30.88 -5.16 11.67
CA TRP A 645 31.29 -6.51 11.32
C TRP A 645 32.66 -6.50 10.63
N GLN A 646 33.43 -7.54 10.86
CA GLN A 646 34.61 -7.85 10.08
C GLN A 646 34.24 -8.85 8.98
N SER A 647 34.48 -8.49 7.70
CA SER A 647 34.20 -9.40 6.59
C SER A 647 35.24 -10.51 6.53
N LEU A 648 34.76 -11.76 6.46
CA LEU A 648 35.57 -12.94 6.17
C LEU A 648 35.30 -13.38 4.76
N GLU A 649 36.32 -13.44 3.90
CA GLU A 649 36.17 -13.89 2.50
C GLU A 649 36.07 -15.43 2.37
N ARG A 650 35.42 -16.10 3.31
CA ARG A 650 35.23 -17.54 3.28
C ARG A 650 33.83 -17.90 2.86
N PRO A 651 33.65 -18.83 1.84
CA PRO A 651 32.34 -19.31 1.50
C PRO A 651 31.72 -20.11 2.63
N TYR A 652 30.45 -19.85 2.92
CA TYR A 652 29.67 -20.57 3.91
C TYR A 652 28.27 -20.85 3.35
N LEU A 653 27.74 -22.02 3.61
CA LEU A 653 26.39 -22.40 3.22
C LEU A 653 25.42 -22.12 4.36
N ILE A 654 24.44 -21.28 4.07
CA ILE A 654 23.39 -20.94 5.02
C ILE A 654 22.09 -21.57 4.50
N PRO A 655 21.42 -22.45 5.26
CA PRO A 655 20.05 -22.86 4.97
C PRO A 655 19.15 -21.63 4.83
N MET A 656 18.34 -21.55 3.79
CA MET A 656 17.57 -20.31 3.53
C MET A 656 16.48 -20.03 4.56
N ASP A 657 16.01 -21.03 5.30
CA ASP A 657 15.09 -20.90 6.43
C ASP A 657 15.72 -20.20 7.65
N GLN A 658 17.06 -20.13 7.71
CA GLN A 658 17.80 -19.36 8.71
C GLN A 658 17.94 -17.88 8.32
N LEU A 659 17.71 -17.52 7.04
CA LEU A 659 17.76 -16.13 6.60
C LEU A 659 16.62 -15.32 7.24
N MET A 660 16.94 -14.20 7.86
CA MET A 660 15.97 -13.35 8.55
C MET A 660 15.47 -12.22 7.63
N CYS A 661 16.40 -11.45 7.08
CA CYS A 661 16.10 -10.35 6.15
C CYS A 661 17.38 -9.84 5.45
N ALA A 662 17.18 -9.13 4.34
CA ALA A 662 18.22 -8.28 3.77
C ALA A 662 18.26 -6.93 4.49
N VAL A 663 19.46 -6.37 4.69
CA VAL A 663 19.67 -5.13 5.44
C VAL A 663 20.48 -4.10 4.65
N MET A 664 20.30 -2.83 5.01
CA MET A 664 21.18 -1.75 4.54
C MET A 664 22.55 -1.86 5.20
N TRP A 665 23.59 -1.54 4.45
CA TRP A 665 24.96 -1.57 4.94
C TRP A 665 25.85 -0.52 4.29
N MET A 666 26.97 -0.24 4.89
CA MET A 666 28.04 0.58 4.33
C MET A 666 29.42 0.06 4.72
N GLN A 667 30.41 0.27 3.85
CA GLN A 667 31.79 0.04 4.19
C GLN A 667 32.26 1.18 5.10
N SER A 668 32.62 0.90 6.32
CA SER A 668 33.08 1.89 7.31
C SER A 668 34.58 2.12 7.22
N THR A 669 35.36 1.04 7.10
CA THR A 669 36.79 1.02 6.78
C THR A 669 37.06 -0.14 5.81
N PRO A 670 38.26 -0.28 5.24
CA PRO A 670 38.56 -1.42 4.36
C PRO A 670 38.27 -2.79 5.01
N GLU A 671 38.33 -2.90 6.34
CA GLU A 671 38.13 -4.13 7.06
C GLU A 671 36.77 -4.24 7.75
N LEU A 672 36.07 -3.13 7.94
CA LEU A 672 34.84 -3.08 8.72
C LEU A 672 33.64 -2.63 7.89
N ALA A 673 32.60 -3.44 7.88
CA ALA A 673 31.28 -3.10 7.37
C ALA A 673 30.35 -2.72 8.53
N ARG A 674 29.41 -1.82 8.28
CA ARG A 674 28.36 -1.41 9.22
C ARG A 674 27.00 -1.74 8.65
N THR A 675 26.17 -2.48 9.40
CA THR A 675 24.79 -2.80 9.00
C THR A 675 23.78 -2.04 9.85
N PHE A 676 22.62 -1.74 9.26
CA PHE A 676 21.44 -1.28 9.98
C PHE A 676 20.66 -2.48 10.51
N ILE A 677 20.20 -2.41 11.76
CA ILE A 677 19.42 -3.47 12.41
C ILE A 677 17.93 -3.08 12.41
N PRO A 678 17.07 -3.79 11.65
CA PRO A 678 15.64 -3.55 11.67
C PRO A 678 15.01 -3.77 13.04
N PHE A 679 13.92 -3.05 13.31
CA PHE A 679 13.22 -3.03 14.60
C PHE A 679 12.94 -4.43 15.18
N GLN A 680 12.49 -5.36 14.37
CA GLN A 680 12.14 -6.72 14.82
C GLN A 680 13.32 -7.55 15.34
N PHE A 681 14.56 -7.12 15.09
CA PHE A 681 15.77 -7.85 15.48
C PHE A 681 16.63 -7.13 16.54
N ARG A 682 16.20 -5.98 17.05
CA ARG A 682 16.95 -5.22 18.06
C ARG A 682 17.07 -5.92 19.41
N GLY A 683 16.19 -6.87 19.71
CA GLY A 683 16.30 -7.72 20.90
C GLY A 683 17.26 -8.90 20.76
N PHE A 684 17.78 -9.17 19.55
CA PHE A 684 18.69 -10.27 19.27
C PHE A 684 20.14 -9.85 19.47
N LYS A 685 21.02 -10.79 19.85
CA LYS A 685 22.43 -10.54 20.07
C LYS A 685 23.26 -10.88 18.83
N PRO A 686 24.10 -9.96 18.32
CA PRO A 686 25.03 -10.27 17.25
C PRO A 686 26.18 -11.18 17.77
N ILE A 687 26.66 -12.11 16.97
CA ILE A 687 27.77 -13.00 17.24
C ILE A 687 28.82 -13.01 16.13
#